data_2a52212f857f48e0e626f6c62eac5294
#
_entry.id   2a52212f857f48e0e626f6c62eac5294
#
_cell.length_a   1.000
_cell.length_b   1.000
_cell.length_c   1.000
_cell.angle_alpha   90.00
_cell.angle_beta   90.00
_cell.angle_gamma   90.00
#
_symmetry.space_group_name_H-M   'P 1'
#
loop_
_entity.id
_entity.type
_entity.pdbx_description
1 polymer ?
#
loop_
_entity_poly.entity_id
_entity_poly.type
_entity_poly.pdbx_seq_one_letter_code
_entity_poly.pdbx_strand_id
1 'polypeptide(L)'
;MRTFAYGTDASFYRLNPKLVIKLHSEAEAVRLLPIARKHGVPITFRAAGTSLSGQALTDSVLVKLSHTGKNFRDFTVHGDGSSITVEPGLIGGEVNKILANHAKKHGLPVQYKIGPDPSSIDSCMVGGIVSNNSSGMCCGVSQNTYHTLKDLRVVFVDGTVLDTSDAASRAAFLESHKALVDKVVGLATRVQEDKQLSSLIRRKFAIKCTTGYSLNALVDFPTDDPIEIIKRLIIGSEGTLGFLSQVTYNTVPEWPNKASAFVMFPHVKDACEAAAVLRYNTSVDAVEMFDRASLRECTGNEDMVRLVPEIDGCGPMAAALLIECRGQTEEDLAARIGEIKEALESSKLPFGPAPGDVRSLEAYEFKHDQKDAKVYWDVRKGLIPIVGGAREDGTSMLLEDVACPTDRLADMTLDLIDMFERHGYGDASCFGHALEGNLHLVFSQGFRTPEEVKRFQDMMDEMCYIVAVKHKGSLKGEHGTGRNMAPYVEMEWGAKATELMWELKEIFDPEYVLNPGVIMNHDPLVHVKNLKPSPAASKLVNRCIECGFCESNCPSRDLTLTPRQRIAVFKEIFRLKSIDNRTPEQEKRLQDMSASFDYDGNATCAADGMCQEKCPVKINTGELIKHVRAEAMDDMPKASKVADVVANNFGATAWTFNKLLTAVDVAHSVLGPGVLKGISGALNKASNHMVPEWNPYMPKAASPLDMNPPKPAVSAEADKGIPRKVVYMPACVTRIMGPATTDNVNPGNQQSVHEKLLSIFNKAGYEVIYPEGLNSSCCGMMFNSRGFKPAAEKKGAELEAALMKASKNGKYPIVCDTSPCLSQIKAGLNAPDLKFSLYEPVEFIRHFLLDKLEFNKVRDSVAVHVPCSSKKMGIEDSFMQVASMCADEVVPSNIPCCGMAGDRGMRYPELTGSSLQHLNVAGCSDGYSTSRTCEMSLSNHSGIHFRGLVYLVDEATKAKAKEA
;
A
#
# COMPACT_ATOMS: atom_id res chain seq x y z
N MET A 1 -11.84 -21.87 -4.58
CA MET A 1 -11.80 -20.47 -4.15
C MET A 1 -10.38 -19.86 -4.20
N ARG A 2 -9.33 -20.44 -3.59
CA ARG A 2 -7.99 -19.81 -3.53
C ARG A 2 -7.39 -19.53 -4.91
N THR A 3 -7.47 -20.45 -5.85
CA THR A 3 -7.01 -20.22 -7.25
C THR A 3 -7.76 -19.07 -7.91
N PHE A 4 -9.08 -19.00 -7.73
CA PHE A 4 -9.88 -17.87 -8.21
C PHE A 4 -9.41 -16.51 -7.62
N ALA A 5 -9.09 -16.48 -6.33
CA ALA A 5 -8.62 -15.28 -5.64
C ALA A 5 -7.30 -14.73 -6.21
N TYR A 6 -6.49 -15.61 -6.82
CA TYR A 6 -5.27 -15.23 -7.52
C TYR A 6 -5.49 -14.88 -9.00
N GLY A 7 -6.68 -15.10 -9.54
CA GLY A 7 -7.03 -14.81 -10.94
C GLY A 7 -7.24 -13.32 -11.25
N THR A 8 -6.75 -12.41 -10.41
CA THR A 8 -6.92 -10.96 -10.57
C THR A 8 -5.64 -10.19 -10.28
N ASP A 9 -5.44 -9.09 -10.99
CA ASP A 9 -4.46 -8.03 -10.75
C ASP A 9 -5.13 -6.67 -10.92
N ALA A 10 -4.40 -5.59 -11.16
CA ALA A 10 -4.98 -4.26 -11.39
C ALA A 10 -5.59 -4.08 -12.78
N SER A 11 -5.33 -4.99 -13.72
CA SER A 11 -5.90 -4.96 -15.07
C SER A 11 -7.39 -5.31 -15.09
N PHE A 12 -8.02 -5.10 -16.22
CA PHE A 12 -9.42 -5.48 -16.47
C PHE A 12 -9.59 -6.94 -16.94
N TYR A 13 -8.54 -7.77 -16.80
CA TYR A 13 -8.56 -9.20 -17.14
C TYR A 13 -8.78 -10.08 -15.93
N ARG A 14 -9.33 -11.28 -16.19
CA ARG A 14 -9.42 -12.36 -15.21
C ARG A 14 -9.06 -13.69 -15.84
N LEU A 15 -7.94 -14.26 -15.39
CA LEU A 15 -7.54 -15.64 -15.74
C LEU A 15 -7.31 -16.41 -14.43
N ASN A 16 -8.01 -17.54 -14.27
CA ASN A 16 -7.94 -18.30 -13.03
C ASN A 16 -6.89 -19.39 -13.14
N PRO A 17 -5.78 -19.32 -12.38
CA PRO A 17 -4.74 -20.34 -12.41
C PRO A 17 -5.29 -21.69 -11.94
N LYS A 18 -4.80 -22.77 -12.55
CA LYS A 18 -5.08 -24.16 -12.09
C LYS A 18 -4.31 -24.48 -10.82
N LEU A 19 -3.09 -23.93 -10.70
CA LEU A 19 -2.21 -24.11 -9.56
C LEU A 19 -1.52 -22.80 -9.20
N VAL A 20 -1.33 -22.56 -7.89
CA VAL A 20 -0.52 -21.44 -7.37
C VAL A 20 0.63 -22.01 -6.55
N ILE A 21 1.85 -21.74 -6.96
CA ILE A 21 3.09 -22.12 -6.26
C ILE A 21 3.67 -20.89 -5.58
N LYS A 22 4.05 -21.01 -4.30
CA LYS A 22 4.81 -19.97 -3.59
C LYS A 22 6.27 -20.40 -3.53
N LEU A 23 7.16 -19.67 -4.21
CA LEU A 23 8.60 -19.88 -4.14
C LEU A 23 9.20 -19.25 -2.89
N HIS A 24 10.08 -19.95 -2.22
CA HIS A 24 10.78 -19.48 -1.01
C HIS A 24 12.26 -19.18 -1.28
N SER A 25 12.82 -19.67 -2.38
CA SER A 25 14.22 -19.46 -2.74
C SER A 25 14.47 -19.60 -4.24
N GLU A 26 15.58 -19.05 -4.71
CA GLU A 26 16.09 -19.27 -6.07
C GLU A 26 16.25 -20.76 -6.40
N ALA A 27 16.76 -21.55 -5.44
CA ALA A 27 16.95 -22.99 -5.64
C ALA A 27 15.65 -23.73 -5.98
N GLU A 28 14.50 -23.23 -5.53
CA GLU A 28 13.19 -23.78 -5.94
C GLU A 28 12.86 -23.40 -7.38
N ALA A 29 13.18 -22.19 -7.83
CA ALA A 29 13.01 -21.79 -9.23
C ALA A 29 13.89 -22.62 -10.16
N VAL A 30 15.17 -22.83 -9.78
CA VAL A 30 16.13 -23.67 -10.51
C VAL A 30 15.59 -25.10 -10.73
N ARG A 31 14.88 -25.65 -9.75
CA ARG A 31 14.24 -26.97 -9.88
C ARG A 31 12.93 -26.95 -10.64
N LEU A 32 12.12 -25.90 -10.46
CA LEU A 32 10.78 -25.79 -11.05
C LEU A 32 10.82 -25.61 -12.57
N LEU A 33 11.70 -24.74 -13.07
CA LEU A 33 11.73 -24.36 -14.47
C LEU A 33 12.02 -25.54 -15.43
N PRO A 34 13.03 -26.39 -15.19
CA PRO A 34 13.26 -27.57 -16.03
C PRO A 34 12.09 -28.58 -16.00
N ILE A 35 11.40 -28.70 -14.87
CA ILE A 35 10.22 -29.58 -14.75
C ILE A 35 9.09 -29.03 -15.62
N ALA A 36 8.80 -27.72 -15.53
CA ALA A 36 7.77 -27.07 -16.34
C ALA A 36 8.08 -27.22 -17.82
N ARG A 37 9.33 -26.98 -18.22
CA ARG A 37 9.83 -27.12 -19.59
C ARG A 37 9.63 -28.57 -20.09
N LYS A 38 10.10 -29.55 -19.32
CA LYS A 38 9.99 -30.96 -19.67
C LYS A 38 8.56 -31.43 -19.95
N HIS A 39 7.60 -30.86 -19.22
CA HIS A 39 6.18 -31.22 -19.30
C HIS A 39 5.33 -30.26 -20.15
N GLY A 40 5.91 -29.23 -20.75
CA GLY A 40 5.21 -28.22 -21.53
C GLY A 40 4.14 -27.47 -20.72
N VAL A 41 4.41 -27.22 -19.45
CA VAL A 41 3.45 -26.58 -18.53
C VAL A 41 3.75 -25.08 -18.44
N PRO A 42 2.84 -24.20 -18.93
CA PRO A 42 3.04 -22.77 -18.83
C PRO A 42 3.12 -22.25 -17.39
N ILE A 43 4.10 -21.37 -17.15
CA ILE A 43 4.32 -20.70 -15.88
C ILE A 43 4.23 -19.19 -16.06
N THR A 44 3.57 -18.51 -15.13
CA THR A 44 3.61 -17.04 -15.03
C THR A 44 4.13 -16.64 -13.65
N PHE A 45 5.18 -15.83 -13.61
CA PHE A 45 5.71 -15.26 -12.36
C PHE A 45 4.89 -14.07 -11.92
N ARG A 46 4.74 -13.92 -10.59
CA ARG A 46 4.00 -12.82 -9.99
C ARG A 46 4.70 -12.28 -8.75
N ALA A 47 5.04 -11.01 -8.78
CA ALA A 47 5.49 -10.23 -7.65
C ALA A 47 4.26 -9.72 -6.83
N ALA A 48 4.02 -8.40 -6.76
CA ALA A 48 2.87 -7.84 -6.04
C ALA A 48 1.53 -7.93 -6.80
N GLY A 49 1.58 -8.10 -8.13
CA GLY A 49 0.35 -8.13 -8.97
C GLY A 49 -0.35 -6.78 -9.03
N THR A 50 0.42 -5.71 -9.17
CA THR A 50 -0.04 -4.33 -9.41
C THR A 50 -0.14 -4.00 -10.90
N SER A 51 0.07 -4.99 -11.77
CA SER A 51 0.08 -4.87 -13.23
C SER A 51 -1.26 -4.42 -13.80
N LEU A 52 -1.22 -3.56 -14.84
CA LEU A 52 -2.38 -2.96 -15.48
C LEU A 52 -2.72 -3.58 -16.85
N SER A 53 -1.81 -4.37 -17.43
CA SER A 53 -1.93 -4.95 -18.78
C SER A 53 -2.11 -6.48 -18.79
N GLY A 54 -2.37 -7.12 -17.64
CA GLY A 54 -2.67 -8.54 -17.51
C GLY A 54 -1.49 -9.49 -17.62
N GLN A 55 -0.24 -9.00 -17.57
CA GLN A 55 0.97 -9.82 -17.65
C GLN A 55 1.21 -10.73 -16.44
N ALA A 56 0.59 -10.45 -15.29
CA ALA A 56 0.72 -11.24 -14.06
C ALA A 56 -0.41 -12.26 -13.88
N LEU A 57 -1.15 -12.60 -14.95
CA LEU A 57 -2.29 -13.51 -14.95
C LEU A 57 -2.05 -14.73 -15.84
N THR A 58 -2.60 -15.88 -15.42
CA THR A 58 -2.53 -17.14 -16.18
C THR A 58 -3.74 -18.02 -15.89
N ASP A 59 -4.06 -18.89 -16.81
CA ASP A 59 -4.97 -20.01 -16.63
C ASP A 59 -4.25 -21.36 -16.39
N SER A 60 -2.92 -21.32 -16.21
CA SER A 60 -2.08 -22.50 -15.95
C SER A 60 -1.46 -22.43 -14.55
N VAL A 61 -0.14 -22.33 -14.42
CA VAL A 61 0.56 -22.30 -13.13
C VAL A 61 1.02 -20.87 -12.82
N LEU A 62 0.49 -20.31 -11.74
CA LEU A 62 0.95 -19.03 -11.19
C LEU A 62 2.04 -19.26 -10.15
N VAL A 63 3.20 -18.68 -10.37
CA VAL A 63 4.35 -18.77 -9.48
C VAL A 63 4.54 -17.44 -8.76
N LYS A 64 4.17 -17.39 -7.49
CA LYS A 64 4.26 -16.19 -6.66
C LYS A 64 5.50 -16.24 -5.78
N LEU A 65 6.21 -15.13 -5.64
CA LEU A 65 7.25 -14.99 -4.63
C LEU A 65 6.64 -15.07 -3.22
N SER A 66 7.20 -15.94 -2.38
CA SER A 66 6.92 -15.94 -0.97
C SER A 66 7.76 -14.85 -0.30
N HIS A 67 7.11 -13.95 0.41
CA HIS A 67 7.78 -12.94 1.24
C HIS A 67 7.57 -13.20 2.73
N THR A 68 7.39 -14.48 3.10
CA THR A 68 7.39 -14.92 4.49
C THR A 68 8.83 -14.94 5.02
N GLY A 69 9.04 -14.37 6.17
CA GLY A 69 10.39 -14.25 6.75
C GLY A 69 11.29 -13.34 5.89
N LYS A 70 12.49 -13.85 5.55
CA LYS A 70 13.48 -13.14 4.74
C LYS A 70 13.49 -13.57 3.26
N ASN A 71 12.57 -14.44 2.83
CA ASN A 71 12.57 -14.97 1.47
C ASN A 71 12.44 -13.86 0.42
N PHE A 72 13.37 -13.82 -0.52
CA PHE A 72 13.46 -12.81 -1.58
C PHE A 72 13.47 -11.35 -1.10
N ARG A 73 14.03 -11.09 0.10
CA ARG A 73 14.07 -9.76 0.72
C ARG A 73 15.46 -9.35 1.19
N ASP A 74 16.49 -10.08 0.83
CA ASP A 74 17.86 -9.73 1.17
C ASP A 74 18.34 -8.54 0.32
N PHE A 75 19.24 -7.76 0.90
CA PHE A 75 19.84 -6.59 0.25
C PHE A 75 21.26 -6.34 0.75
N THR A 76 22.04 -5.66 -0.09
CA THR A 76 23.39 -5.17 0.25
C THR A 76 23.54 -3.75 -0.29
N VAL A 77 23.76 -2.79 0.59
CA VAL A 77 24.15 -1.41 0.21
C VAL A 77 25.67 -1.37 0.03
N HIS A 78 26.12 -0.88 -1.11
CA HIS A 78 27.55 -0.80 -1.43
C HIS A 78 28.11 0.60 -1.17
N GLY A 79 29.23 0.65 -0.44
CA GLY A 79 29.96 1.88 -0.18
C GLY A 79 29.11 2.98 0.47
N ASP A 80 29.06 4.11 -0.17
CA ASP A 80 28.29 5.28 0.23
C ASP A 80 26.78 5.23 -0.13
N GLY A 81 26.32 4.11 -0.70
CA GLY A 81 24.97 3.96 -1.19
C GLY A 81 24.78 4.28 -2.68
N SER A 82 25.86 4.58 -3.40
CA SER A 82 25.84 4.80 -4.86
C SER A 82 25.46 3.55 -5.67
N SER A 83 25.41 2.38 -5.05
CA SER A 83 24.77 1.19 -5.61
C SER A 83 24.18 0.31 -4.52
N ILE A 84 23.15 -0.49 -4.89
CA ILE A 84 22.47 -1.41 -4.01
C ILE A 84 22.11 -2.69 -4.77
N THR A 85 22.41 -3.85 -4.15
CA THR A 85 21.92 -5.15 -4.61
C THR A 85 20.69 -5.54 -3.80
N VAL A 86 19.61 -5.96 -4.48
CA VAL A 86 18.33 -6.30 -3.84
C VAL A 86 17.69 -7.51 -4.48
N GLU A 87 16.96 -8.28 -3.68
CA GLU A 87 16.14 -9.38 -4.17
C GLU A 87 14.74 -8.89 -4.62
N PRO A 88 14.06 -9.64 -5.52
CA PRO A 88 12.86 -9.19 -6.21
C PRO A 88 11.60 -9.02 -5.34
N GLY A 89 11.58 -9.55 -4.11
CA GLY A 89 10.45 -9.47 -3.18
C GLY A 89 10.42 -8.20 -2.32
N LEU A 90 11.45 -7.34 -2.36
CA LEU A 90 11.45 -6.05 -1.70
C LEU A 90 10.50 -5.08 -2.43
N ILE A 91 9.79 -4.26 -1.66
CA ILE A 91 8.98 -3.16 -2.21
C ILE A 91 9.90 -1.99 -2.55
N GLY A 92 9.69 -1.32 -3.69
CA GLY A 92 10.58 -0.24 -4.14
C GLY A 92 10.73 0.88 -3.11
N GLY A 93 9.64 1.30 -2.46
CA GLY A 93 9.68 2.29 -1.39
C GLY A 93 10.44 1.83 -0.13
N GLU A 94 10.50 0.52 0.15
CA GLU A 94 11.34 -0.02 1.22
C GLU A 94 12.83 0.08 0.88
N VAL A 95 13.19 -0.14 -0.38
CA VAL A 95 14.59 0.02 -0.86
C VAL A 95 15.06 1.46 -0.64
N ASN A 96 14.22 2.44 -0.98
CA ASN A 96 14.55 3.85 -0.77
C ASN A 96 14.70 4.19 0.72
N LYS A 97 13.87 3.61 1.60
CA LYS A 97 14.02 3.76 3.06
C LYS A 97 15.32 3.13 3.60
N ILE A 98 15.73 1.99 3.03
CA ILE A 98 17.01 1.34 3.38
C ILE A 98 18.17 2.28 3.05
N LEU A 99 18.19 2.87 1.84
CA LEU A 99 19.22 3.82 1.40
C LEU A 99 19.23 5.09 2.27
N ALA A 100 18.08 5.66 2.58
CA ALA A 100 17.94 6.82 3.45
C ALA A 100 18.47 6.54 4.88
N ASN A 101 18.13 5.40 5.45
CA ASN A 101 18.62 4.97 6.77
C ASN A 101 20.13 4.72 6.75
N HIS A 102 20.67 4.17 5.66
CA HIS A 102 22.11 3.99 5.49
C HIS A 102 22.83 5.34 5.51
N ALA A 103 22.37 6.31 4.71
CA ALA A 103 22.94 7.65 4.67
C ALA A 103 22.90 8.33 6.06
N LYS A 104 21.76 8.27 6.75
CA LYS A 104 21.59 8.82 8.08
C LYS A 104 22.52 8.16 9.11
N LYS A 105 22.61 6.84 9.11
CA LYS A 105 23.45 6.06 10.07
C LYS A 105 24.94 6.38 9.91
N HIS A 106 25.41 6.62 8.70
CA HIS A 106 26.80 6.87 8.39
C HIS A 106 27.14 8.36 8.22
N GLY A 107 26.16 9.28 8.42
CA GLY A 107 26.37 10.71 8.28
C GLY A 107 26.80 11.13 6.87
N LEU A 108 26.26 10.48 5.82
CA LEU A 108 26.71 10.71 4.45
C LEU A 108 26.13 12.03 3.92
N PRO A 109 26.90 12.77 3.11
CA PRO A 109 26.47 14.08 2.60
C PRO A 109 25.38 13.97 1.51
N VAL A 110 25.25 12.82 0.85
CA VAL A 110 24.28 12.58 -0.21
C VAL A 110 23.39 11.39 0.19
N GLN A 111 22.08 11.59 0.11
CA GLN A 111 21.13 10.51 0.17
C GLN A 111 20.88 9.99 -1.24
N TYR A 112 20.84 8.67 -1.41
CA TYR A 112 20.54 8.03 -2.68
C TYR A 112 19.18 7.34 -2.65
N LYS A 113 18.62 7.10 -3.85
CA LYS A 113 17.43 6.27 -4.10
C LYS A 113 17.61 5.43 -5.36
N ILE A 114 16.75 4.41 -5.59
CA ILE A 114 16.68 3.75 -6.91
C ILE A 114 16.08 4.72 -7.94
N GLY A 115 16.55 4.61 -9.19
CA GLY A 115 16.09 5.49 -10.27
C GLY A 115 14.60 5.38 -10.58
N PRO A 116 14.05 4.17 -10.86
CA PRO A 116 12.63 4.02 -11.19
C PRO A 116 11.72 4.40 -10.02
N ASP A 117 10.72 5.27 -10.29
CA ASP A 117 9.81 5.83 -9.30
C ASP A 117 8.32 5.72 -9.71
N PRO A 118 7.82 4.51 -10.07
CA PRO A 118 6.43 4.34 -10.45
C PRO A 118 5.49 4.82 -9.34
N SER A 119 4.30 5.33 -9.70
CA SER A 119 3.31 5.81 -8.72
C SER A 119 2.92 4.75 -7.68
N SER A 120 3.09 3.48 -8.01
CA SER A 120 2.88 2.31 -7.13
C SER A 120 4.10 1.93 -6.28
N ILE A 121 5.17 2.72 -6.22
CA ILE A 121 6.46 2.36 -5.61
C ILE A 121 6.34 1.86 -4.16
N ASP A 122 5.37 2.36 -3.39
CA ASP A 122 5.10 1.93 -2.01
C ASP A 122 4.31 0.60 -1.91
N SER A 123 4.03 -0.04 -3.05
CA SER A 123 3.23 -1.28 -3.13
C SER A 123 3.76 -2.30 -4.12
N CYS A 124 4.44 -1.87 -5.19
CA CYS A 124 5.05 -2.78 -6.16
C CYS A 124 6.40 -3.32 -5.66
N MET A 125 6.72 -4.54 -6.08
CA MET A 125 7.99 -5.19 -5.76
C MET A 125 9.03 -4.93 -6.85
N VAL A 126 10.30 -4.94 -6.46
CA VAL A 126 11.45 -4.76 -7.35
C VAL A 126 11.40 -5.70 -8.55
N GLY A 127 11.03 -6.98 -8.36
CA GLY A 127 10.89 -7.93 -9.46
C GLY A 127 9.90 -7.48 -10.54
N GLY A 128 8.78 -6.83 -10.15
CA GLY A 128 7.81 -6.24 -11.08
C GLY A 128 8.34 -4.98 -11.75
N ILE A 129 9.05 -4.11 -11.01
CA ILE A 129 9.67 -2.89 -11.54
C ILE A 129 10.66 -3.24 -12.66
N VAL A 130 11.53 -4.23 -12.43
CA VAL A 130 12.53 -4.72 -13.41
C VAL A 130 11.86 -5.38 -14.62
N SER A 131 10.91 -6.30 -14.35
CA SER A 131 10.25 -7.07 -15.42
C SER A 131 9.41 -6.22 -16.37
N ASN A 132 8.87 -5.08 -15.90
CA ASN A 132 8.15 -4.14 -16.75
C ASN A 132 9.03 -3.00 -17.28
N ASN A 133 10.26 -2.84 -16.80
CA ASN A 133 11.05 -1.64 -16.96
C ASN A 133 10.26 -0.38 -16.57
N SER A 134 9.53 -0.49 -15.44
CA SER A 134 8.67 0.60 -14.95
C SER A 134 9.50 1.85 -14.72
N SER A 135 8.99 2.98 -15.15
CA SER A 135 9.58 4.28 -14.86
C SER A 135 8.74 5.03 -13.80
N GLY A 136 8.34 6.24 -14.06
CA GLY A 136 7.52 7.03 -13.16
C GLY A 136 7.56 8.51 -13.46
N MET A 137 7.29 9.31 -12.42
CA MET A 137 7.06 10.75 -12.57
C MET A 137 8.34 11.57 -12.80
N CYS A 138 9.45 11.17 -12.18
CA CYS A 138 10.68 11.95 -12.19
C CYS A 138 11.86 11.21 -12.85
N CYS A 139 11.79 9.90 -13.00
CA CYS A 139 12.94 9.14 -13.50
C CYS A 139 13.17 9.27 -15.02
N GLY A 140 12.13 9.63 -15.78
CA GLY A 140 12.18 9.70 -17.22
C GLY A 140 12.69 8.39 -17.86
N VAL A 141 13.32 8.53 -19.03
CA VAL A 141 14.03 7.40 -19.70
C VAL A 141 15.38 7.14 -19.04
N SER A 142 16.10 8.20 -18.65
CA SER A 142 17.51 8.12 -18.21
C SER A 142 17.72 7.41 -16.87
N GLN A 143 16.70 7.35 -16.01
CA GLN A 143 16.81 6.77 -14.68
C GLN A 143 15.91 5.53 -14.50
N ASN A 144 15.30 4.98 -15.57
CA ASN A 144 14.56 3.73 -15.49
C ASN A 144 15.47 2.53 -15.19
N THR A 145 14.90 1.35 -14.98
CA THR A 145 15.68 0.14 -14.65
C THR A 145 16.72 -0.18 -15.71
N TYR A 146 16.38 -0.05 -17.00
CA TYR A 146 17.31 -0.34 -18.11
C TYR A 146 18.60 0.49 -18.01
N HIS A 147 18.51 1.79 -17.71
CA HIS A 147 19.66 2.69 -17.66
C HIS A 147 20.40 2.65 -16.31
N THR A 148 19.73 2.33 -15.23
CA THR A 148 20.34 2.26 -13.89
C THR A 148 20.77 0.85 -13.48
N LEU A 149 20.54 -0.15 -14.32
CA LEU A 149 21.01 -1.51 -14.08
C LEU A 149 22.54 -1.57 -14.03
N LYS A 150 23.10 -2.13 -12.95
CA LYS A 150 24.52 -2.49 -12.87
C LYS A 150 24.71 -3.98 -13.16
N ASP A 151 24.06 -4.83 -12.40
CA ASP A 151 24.12 -6.29 -12.53
C ASP A 151 22.79 -6.94 -12.23
N LEU A 152 22.61 -8.18 -12.69
CA LEU A 152 21.47 -9.01 -12.33
C LEU A 152 21.87 -10.48 -12.17
N ARG A 153 20.98 -11.22 -11.50
CA ARG A 153 21.03 -12.67 -11.38
C ARG A 153 19.71 -13.25 -11.90
N VAL A 154 19.79 -14.14 -12.88
CA VAL A 154 18.63 -14.69 -13.60
C VAL A 154 18.72 -16.19 -13.71
N VAL A 155 17.56 -16.89 -13.56
CA VAL A 155 17.42 -18.32 -13.79
C VAL A 155 16.68 -18.52 -15.12
N PHE A 156 17.33 -19.19 -16.06
CA PHE A 156 16.75 -19.51 -17.36
C PHE A 156 15.83 -20.75 -17.31
N VAL A 157 15.09 -20.97 -18.38
CA VAL A 157 14.06 -22.03 -18.47
C VAL A 157 14.60 -23.45 -18.24
N ASP A 158 15.88 -23.68 -18.49
CA ASP A 158 16.57 -24.95 -18.24
C ASP A 158 17.13 -25.10 -16.81
N GLY A 159 16.90 -24.09 -15.95
CA GLY A 159 17.40 -24.05 -14.57
C GLY A 159 18.82 -23.47 -14.42
N THR A 160 19.47 -23.05 -15.50
CA THR A 160 20.80 -22.42 -15.43
C THR A 160 20.70 -21.04 -14.80
N VAL A 161 21.63 -20.73 -13.90
CA VAL A 161 21.76 -19.43 -13.24
C VAL A 161 22.88 -18.63 -13.88
N LEU A 162 22.61 -17.41 -14.28
CA LEU A 162 23.60 -16.43 -14.68
C LEU A 162 23.63 -15.29 -13.65
N ASP A 163 24.78 -15.13 -12.98
CA ASP A 163 25.09 -13.96 -12.17
C ASP A 163 26.06 -13.08 -12.93
N THR A 164 25.60 -11.92 -13.38
CA THR A 164 26.41 -11.03 -14.22
C THR A 164 27.50 -10.29 -13.45
N SER A 165 27.41 -10.24 -12.12
CA SER A 165 28.44 -9.66 -11.24
C SER A 165 29.62 -10.60 -11.00
N ASP A 166 29.45 -11.92 -11.24
CA ASP A 166 30.46 -12.94 -11.03
C ASP A 166 31.13 -13.35 -12.34
N ALA A 167 32.43 -13.06 -12.46
CA ALA A 167 33.22 -13.40 -13.65
C ALA A 167 33.23 -14.92 -13.95
N ALA A 168 33.23 -15.76 -12.93
CA ALA A 168 33.20 -17.22 -13.10
C ALA A 168 31.84 -17.68 -13.67
N SER A 169 30.73 -17.11 -13.18
CA SER A 169 29.38 -17.38 -13.68
C SER A 169 29.25 -16.92 -15.15
N ARG A 170 29.76 -15.73 -15.49
CA ARG A 170 29.78 -15.22 -16.88
C ARG A 170 30.54 -16.19 -17.81
N ALA A 171 31.75 -16.61 -17.43
CA ALA A 171 32.56 -17.53 -18.24
C ALA A 171 31.89 -18.89 -18.43
N ALA A 172 31.36 -19.46 -17.36
CA ALA A 172 30.62 -20.75 -17.38
C ALA A 172 29.37 -20.68 -18.27
N PHE A 173 28.64 -19.56 -18.24
CA PHE A 173 27.46 -19.37 -19.08
C PHE A 173 27.84 -19.23 -20.58
N LEU A 174 28.88 -18.46 -20.90
CA LEU A 174 29.36 -18.31 -22.27
C LEU A 174 29.80 -19.65 -22.90
N GLU A 175 30.36 -20.55 -22.10
CA GLU A 175 30.73 -21.89 -22.52
C GLU A 175 29.52 -22.82 -22.67
N SER A 176 28.70 -22.93 -21.63
CA SER A 176 27.56 -23.88 -21.57
C SER A 176 26.41 -23.50 -22.50
N HIS A 177 26.20 -22.20 -22.73
CA HIS A 177 25.09 -21.66 -23.52
C HIS A 177 25.56 -21.01 -24.83
N LYS A 178 26.70 -21.47 -25.36
CA LYS A 178 27.31 -20.89 -26.58
C LYS A 178 26.31 -20.74 -27.74
N ALA A 179 25.43 -21.72 -27.95
CA ALA A 179 24.45 -21.67 -29.05
C ALA A 179 23.41 -20.55 -28.84
N LEU A 180 22.98 -20.28 -27.61
CA LEU A 180 22.12 -19.14 -27.29
C LEU A 180 22.85 -17.82 -27.49
N VAL A 181 24.06 -17.73 -26.95
CA VAL A 181 24.92 -16.54 -27.07
C VAL A 181 25.17 -16.20 -28.53
N ASP A 182 25.57 -17.20 -29.36
CA ASP A 182 25.86 -17.01 -30.81
C ASP A 182 24.62 -16.48 -31.55
N LYS A 183 23.42 -16.97 -31.21
CA LYS A 183 22.15 -16.45 -31.77
C LYS A 183 21.87 -15.00 -31.34
N VAL A 184 22.06 -14.64 -30.08
CA VAL A 184 21.88 -13.26 -29.59
C VAL A 184 22.87 -12.32 -30.26
N VAL A 185 24.13 -12.72 -30.37
CA VAL A 185 25.19 -11.95 -31.12
C VAL A 185 24.77 -11.81 -32.58
N GLY A 186 24.28 -12.88 -33.21
CA GLY A 186 23.80 -12.85 -34.60
C GLY A 186 22.66 -11.87 -34.83
N LEU A 187 21.67 -11.81 -33.85
CA LEU A 187 20.60 -10.82 -33.86
C LEU A 187 21.15 -9.40 -33.75
N ALA A 188 22.03 -9.15 -32.77
CA ALA A 188 22.63 -7.82 -32.57
C ALA A 188 23.41 -7.36 -33.81
N THR A 189 24.22 -8.24 -34.42
CA THR A 189 24.96 -7.94 -35.65
C THR A 189 24.01 -7.54 -36.79
N ARG A 190 22.94 -8.34 -37.04
CA ARG A 190 21.95 -8.01 -38.09
C ARG A 190 21.30 -6.64 -37.87
N VAL A 191 20.94 -6.35 -36.60
CA VAL A 191 20.31 -5.07 -36.23
C VAL A 191 21.26 -3.90 -36.39
N GLN A 192 22.53 -4.05 -35.98
CA GLN A 192 23.54 -3.00 -36.09
C GLN A 192 23.93 -2.70 -37.54
N GLU A 193 23.89 -3.69 -38.41
CA GLU A 193 24.12 -3.56 -39.84
C GLU A 193 22.92 -2.93 -40.59
N ASP A 194 21.70 -3.17 -40.16
CA ASP A 194 20.47 -2.54 -40.71
C ASP A 194 20.29 -1.13 -40.13
N LYS A 195 20.79 -0.12 -40.86
CA LYS A 195 20.72 1.29 -40.44
C LYS A 195 19.28 1.80 -40.23
N GLN A 196 18.33 1.30 -41.02
CA GLN A 196 16.95 1.73 -40.88
C GLN A 196 16.33 1.17 -39.59
N LEU A 197 16.57 -0.11 -39.33
CA LEU A 197 16.08 -0.78 -38.12
C LEU A 197 16.75 -0.23 -36.85
N SER A 198 18.08 -0.05 -36.86
CA SER A 198 18.82 0.60 -35.78
C SER A 198 18.29 2.00 -35.48
N SER A 199 18.04 2.80 -36.51
CA SER A 199 17.49 4.16 -36.35
C SER A 199 16.07 4.13 -35.79
N LEU A 200 15.21 3.18 -36.21
CA LEU A 200 13.88 2.98 -35.66
C LEU A 200 13.96 2.65 -34.15
N ILE A 201 14.79 1.68 -33.76
CA ILE A 201 14.97 1.25 -32.39
C ILE A 201 15.44 2.43 -31.51
N ARG A 202 16.49 3.14 -31.91
CA ARG A 202 17.01 4.31 -31.17
C ARG A 202 15.94 5.39 -30.99
N ARG A 203 15.17 5.68 -32.03
CA ARG A 203 14.09 6.66 -31.96
C ARG A 203 12.98 6.23 -31.00
N LYS A 204 12.60 4.95 -31.01
CA LYS A 204 11.55 4.42 -30.12
C LYS A 204 11.98 4.49 -28.66
N PHE A 205 13.21 4.12 -28.34
CA PHE A 205 13.70 4.17 -26.96
C PHE A 205 14.24 5.54 -26.52
N ALA A 206 14.19 6.57 -27.39
CA ALA A 206 14.42 7.97 -27.00
C ALA A 206 13.23 8.55 -26.21
N ILE A 207 12.06 7.93 -26.29
CA ILE A 207 10.88 8.20 -25.46
C ILE A 207 10.60 7.00 -24.54
N LYS A 208 9.71 7.15 -23.57
CA LYS A 208 9.27 6.00 -22.78
C LYS A 208 8.62 4.95 -23.68
N CYS A 209 9.16 3.75 -23.68
CA CYS A 209 8.69 2.64 -24.52
C CYS A 209 8.87 1.31 -23.82
N THR A 210 7.77 0.64 -23.54
CA THR A 210 7.70 -0.73 -23.00
C THR A 210 6.82 -1.64 -23.85
N THR A 211 6.56 -1.23 -25.12
CA THR A 211 5.90 -2.09 -26.12
C THR A 211 6.94 -3.03 -26.73
N GLY A 212 6.74 -4.33 -26.59
CA GLY A 212 7.67 -5.34 -27.07
C GLY A 212 8.83 -5.62 -26.11
N TYR A 213 9.91 -6.18 -26.62
CA TYR A 213 11.15 -6.40 -25.87
C TYR A 213 12.08 -5.19 -25.95
N SER A 214 13.05 -5.11 -25.02
CA SER A 214 14.08 -4.07 -24.98
C SER A 214 15.11 -4.24 -26.14
N LEU A 215 14.64 -4.04 -27.38
CA LEU A 215 15.45 -4.17 -28.60
C LEU A 215 16.64 -3.21 -28.63
N ASN A 216 16.59 -2.12 -27.86
CA ASN A 216 17.74 -1.21 -27.73
C ASN A 216 18.99 -1.93 -27.19
N ALA A 217 18.86 -3.02 -26.43
CA ALA A 217 19.99 -3.84 -26.00
C ALA A 217 20.83 -4.37 -27.18
N LEU A 218 20.19 -4.64 -28.32
CA LEU A 218 20.86 -5.11 -29.54
C LEU A 218 21.64 -4.00 -30.27
N VAL A 219 21.40 -2.73 -29.91
CA VAL A 219 21.98 -1.54 -30.59
C VAL A 219 22.93 -0.77 -29.68
N ASP A 220 22.66 -0.77 -28.35
CA ASP A 220 23.40 0.06 -27.39
C ASP A 220 24.71 -0.58 -26.95
N PHE A 221 24.84 -1.90 -27.07
CA PHE A 221 26.00 -2.65 -26.59
C PHE A 221 26.76 -3.35 -27.74
N PRO A 222 28.10 -3.45 -27.62
CA PRO A 222 28.92 -4.13 -28.62
C PRO A 222 28.72 -5.65 -28.56
N THR A 223 28.89 -6.31 -29.68
CA THR A 223 28.70 -7.76 -29.84
C THR A 223 29.78 -8.62 -29.18
N ASP A 224 30.90 -8.03 -28.79
CA ASP A 224 31.98 -8.68 -28.04
C ASP A 224 31.74 -8.82 -26.54
N ASP A 225 30.68 -8.14 -25.97
CA ASP A 225 30.17 -8.42 -24.62
C ASP A 225 28.69 -8.84 -24.69
N PRO A 226 28.41 -10.09 -25.10
CA PRO A 226 27.04 -10.58 -25.22
C PRO A 226 26.30 -10.67 -23.87
N ILE A 227 27.00 -10.72 -22.74
CA ILE A 227 26.37 -10.73 -21.41
C ILE A 227 25.73 -9.38 -21.14
N GLU A 228 26.30 -8.26 -21.56
CA GLU A 228 25.64 -6.94 -21.43
C GLU A 228 24.34 -6.87 -22.23
N ILE A 229 24.34 -7.45 -23.45
CA ILE A 229 23.11 -7.54 -24.27
C ILE A 229 22.05 -8.41 -23.57
N ILE A 230 22.42 -9.62 -23.16
CA ILE A 230 21.50 -10.58 -22.52
C ILE A 230 20.89 -9.98 -21.26
N LYS A 231 21.71 -9.39 -20.39
CA LYS A 231 21.22 -8.82 -19.15
C LYS A 231 20.21 -7.68 -19.38
N ARG A 232 20.40 -6.86 -20.43
CA ARG A 232 19.46 -5.77 -20.76
C ARG A 232 18.18 -6.28 -21.43
N LEU A 233 18.22 -7.39 -22.18
CA LEU A 233 17.03 -8.03 -22.75
C LEU A 233 16.07 -8.59 -21.69
N ILE A 234 16.59 -8.95 -20.50
CA ILE A 234 15.75 -9.40 -19.38
C ILE A 234 14.89 -8.25 -18.81
N ILE A 235 15.37 -7.00 -18.91
CA ILE A 235 14.64 -5.82 -18.45
C ILE A 235 13.44 -5.57 -19.37
N GLY A 236 12.24 -5.44 -18.79
CA GLY A 236 11.01 -5.25 -19.55
C GLY A 236 10.47 -6.52 -20.24
N SER A 237 11.06 -7.68 -19.96
CA SER A 237 10.63 -8.96 -20.57
C SER A 237 9.37 -9.59 -19.95
N GLU A 238 8.80 -8.99 -18.94
CA GLU A 238 7.55 -9.42 -18.27
C GLU A 238 7.55 -10.91 -17.85
N GLY A 239 8.75 -11.43 -17.50
CA GLY A 239 8.94 -12.83 -17.10
C GLY A 239 8.81 -13.85 -18.24
N THR A 240 8.95 -13.41 -19.48
CA THR A 240 8.88 -14.29 -20.68
C THR A 240 10.24 -14.86 -21.10
N LEU A 241 11.36 -14.33 -20.59
CA LEU A 241 12.72 -14.74 -20.95
C LEU A 241 13.51 -15.42 -19.82
N GLY A 242 13.07 -15.27 -18.57
CA GLY A 242 13.72 -15.86 -17.41
C GLY A 242 13.11 -15.40 -16.07
N PHE A 243 13.57 -15.99 -14.98
CA PHE A 243 13.21 -15.63 -13.62
C PHE A 243 14.29 -14.76 -12.99
N LEU A 244 13.97 -13.51 -12.66
CA LEU A 244 14.89 -12.61 -11.96
C LEU A 244 14.96 -12.98 -10.47
N SER A 245 16.16 -13.29 -9.97
CA SER A 245 16.41 -13.60 -8.57
C SER A 245 17.12 -12.48 -7.80
N GLN A 246 17.86 -11.60 -8.50
CA GLN A 246 18.54 -10.47 -7.88
C GLN A 246 18.83 -9.37 -8.89
N VAL A 247 18.85 -8.11 -8.46
CA VAL A 247 19.26 -6.96 -9.28
C VAL A 247 20.16 -6.03 -8.48
N THR A 248 21.20 -5.50 -9.13
CA THR A 248 22.04 -4.43 -8.60
C THR A 248 21.77 -3.16 -9.37
N TYR A 249 21.31 -2.13 -8.68
CA TYR A 249 21.11 -0.79 -9.23
C TYR A 249 22.32 0.11 -8.98
N ASN A 250 22.71 0.89 -9.97
CA ASN A 250 23.31 2.19 -9.71
C ASN A 250 22.19 3.10 -9.20
N THR A 251 22.41 3.72 -8.06
CA THR A 251 21.42 4.60 -7.42
C THR A 251 21.55 6.04 -7.93
N VAL A 252 20.53 6.84 -7.72
CA VAL A 252 20.53 8.25 -8.12
C VAL A 252 20.44 9.15 -6.88
N PRO A 253 21.03 10.36 -6.89
CA PRO A 253 20.93 11.28 -5.76
C PRO A 253 19.48 11.69 -5.50
N GLU A 254 19.12 11.78 -4.22
CA GLU A 254 17.88 12.40 -3.76
C GLU A 254 18.20 13.79 -3.23
N TRP A 255 17.98 14.82 -4.05
CA TRP A 255 18.31 16.18 -3.67
C TRP A 255 17.39 16.69 -2.55
N PRO A 256 17.95 17.36 -1.51
CA PRO A 256 17.17 17.75 -0.33
C PRO A 256 16.24 18.94 -0.59
N ASN A 257 16.64 19.85 -1.45
CA ASN A 257 15.89 21.08 -1.71
C ASN A 257 14.95 20.84 -2.89
N LYS A 258 13.67 21.07 -2.69
CA LYS A 258 12.62 20.83 -3.70
C LYS A 258 11.60 21.96 -3.66
N ALA A 259 11.09 22.32 -4.83
CA ALA A 259 9.95 23.21 -4.93
C ALA A 259 9.00 22.72 -6.02
N SER A 260 7.69 22.92 -5.79
CA SER A 260 6.64 22.52 -6.73
C SER A 260 5.67 23.65 -6.98
N ALA A 261 5.29 23.86 -8.25
CA ALA A 261 4.25 24.82 -8.66
C ALA A 261 3.12 24.10 -9.39
N PHE A 262 1.89 24.58 -9.20
CA PHE A 262 0.71 24.10 -9.92
C PHE A 262 0.21 25.22 -10.83
N VAL A 263 0.49 25.13 -12.14
CA VAL A 263 0.26 26.17 -13.13
C VAL A 263 -0.95 25.82 -13.98
N MET A 264 -1.97 26.70 -14.01
CA MET A 264 -3.19 26.50 -14.78
C MET A 264 -3.03 27.07 -16.19
N PHE A 265 -3.67 26.40 -17.17
CA PHE A 265 -3.74 26.79 -18.56
C PHE A 265 -5.21 26.79 -19.04
N PRO A 266 -5.61 27.76 -19.86
CA PRO A 266 -6.99 27.86 -20.32
C PRO A 266 -7.38 26.73 -21.30
N HIS A 267 -6.37 26.09 -21.93
CA HIS A 267 -6.58 24.99 -22.86
C HIS A 267 -5.51 23.91 -22.70
N VAL A 268 -5.88 22.65 -22.83
CA VAL A 268 -4.97 21.51 -22.73
C VAL A 268 -3.82 21.56 -23.73
N LYS A 269 -4.05 22.13 -24.91
CA LYS A 269 -3.02 22.38 -25.91
C LYS A 269 -1.89 23.25 -25.35
N ASP A 270 -2.24 24.36 -24.70
CA ASP A 270 -1.27 25.28 -24.13
C ASP A 270 -0.41 24.60 -23.04
N ALA A 271 -1.03 23.76 -22.22
CA ALA A 271 -0.31 22.97 -21.22
C ALA A 271 0.67 21.97 -21.86
N CYS A 272 0.28 21.30 -22.93
CA CYS A 272 1.15 20.36 -23.65
C CYS A 272 2.32 21.10 -24.33
N GLU A 273 2.07 22.26 -24.95
CA GLU A 273 3.11 23.10 -25.54
C GLU A 273 4.07 23.64 -24.47
N ALA A 274 3.57 24.03 -23.31
CA ALA A 274 4.40 24.45 -22.17
C ALA A 274 5.29 23.29 -21.66
N ALA A 275 4.79 22.06 -21.62
CA ALA A 275 5.59 20.90 -21.28
C ALA A 275 6.73 20.66 -22.27
N ALA A 276 6.49 20.87 -23.58
CA ALA A 276 7.52 20.80 -24.60
C ALA A 276 8.58 21.92 -24.43
N VAL A 277 8.15 23.15 -24.13
CA VAL A 277 9.06 24.27 -23.82
C VAL A 277 9.97 23.91 -22.64
N LEU A 278 9.40 23.40 -21.55
CA LEU A 278 10.15 23.00 -20.37
C LEU A 278 11.14 21.86 -20.67
N ARG A 279 10.73 20.84 -21.44
CA ARG A 279 11.57 19.70 -21.81
C ARG A 279 12.84 20.08 -22.55
N TYR A 280 12.73 21.04 -23.48
CA TYR A 280 13.85 21.36 -24.38
C TYR A 280 14.68 22.55 -23.90
N ASN A 281 14.20 23.38 -22.98
CA ASN A 281 14.85 24.64 -22.61
C ASN A 281 15.23 24.73 -21.13
N THR A 282 14.91 23.72 -20.30
CA THR A 282 15.17 23.77 -18.86
C THR A 282 15.69 22.44 -18.29
N SER A 283 16.22 22.49 -17.09
CA SER A 283 16.65 21.35 -16.30
C SER A 283 15.58 20.89 -15.26
N VAL A 284 14.29 21.07 -15.59
CA VAL A 284 13.18 20.64 -14.73
C VAL A 284 13.18 19.15 -14.45
N ASP A 285 12.84 18.72 -13.23
CA ASP A 285 12.89 17.32 -12.83
C ASP A 285 11.59 16.55 -13.12
N ALA A 286 10.41 17.21 -13.04
CA ALA A 286 9.12 16.60 -13.37
C ALA A 286 8.10 17.64 -13.84
N VAL A 287 7.27 17.26 -14.82
CA VAL A 287 6.11 18.03 -15.29
C VAL A 287 4.95 17.06 -15.50
N GLU A 288 3.94 17.18 -14.64
CA GLU A 288 2.76 16.33 -14.62
C GLU A 288 1.54 17.08 -15.13
N MET A 289 0.90 16.59 -16.18
CA MET A 289 -0.29 17.22 -16.75
C MET A 289 -1.57 16.70 -16.09
N PHE A 290 -2.51 17.62 -15.88
CA PHE A 290 -3.89 17.36 -15.46
C PHE A 290 -4.83 17.97 -16.50
N ASP A 291 -5.70 17.16 -17.10
CA ASP A 291 -6.78 17.62 -17.96
C ASP A 291 -8.00 18.08 -17.17
N ARG A 292 -9.03 18.55 -17.86
CA ARG A 292 -10.27 19.04 -17.22
C ARG A 292 -10.97 17.97 -16.37
N ALA A 293 -10.97 16.71 -16.80
CA ALA A 293 -11.59 15.61 -16.05
C ALA A 293 -10.81 15.33 -14.75
N SER A 294 -9.48 15.32 -14.80
CA SER A 294 -8.61 15.22 -13.62
C SER A 294 -8.79 16.37 -12.65
N LEU A 295 -8.87 17.61 -13.14
CA LEU A 295 -9.08 18.81 -12.32
C LEU A 295 -10.41 18.74 -11.57
N ARG A 296 -11.48 18.27 -12.23
CA ARG A 296 -12.78 18.07 -11.59
C ARG A 296 -12.69 17.12 -10.38
N GLU A 297 -11.94 16.03 -10.50
CA GLU A 297 -11.76 15.09 -9.41
C GLU A 297 -10.90 15.67 -8.25
N CYS A 298 -10.03 16.65 -8.55
CA CYS A 298 -9.24 17.36 -7.54
C CYS A 298 -10.10 18.23 -6.61
N THR A 299 -11.28 18.68 -7.04
CA THR A 299 -12.20 19.49 -6.22
C THR A 299 -12.73 18.75 -5.00
N GLY A 300 -12.65 17.41 -4.97
CA GLY A 300 -12.96 16.60 -3.80
C GLY A 300 -11.94 16.68 -2.65
N ASN A 301 -10.81 17.37 -2.84
CA ASN A 301 -9.77 17.55 -1.82
C ASN A 301 -9.74 19.00 -1.33
N GLU A 302 -10.17 19.24 -0.08
CA GLU A 302 -10.28 20.58 0.52
C GLU A 302 -8.93 21.32 0.56
N ASP A 303 -7.82 20.62 0.82
CA ASP A 303 -6.49 21.22 0.82
C ASP A 303 -6.05 21.65 -0.59
N MET A 304 -6.41 20.85 -1.61
CA MET A 304 -6.12 21.21 -3.00
C MET A 304 -6.90 22.45 -3.44
N VAL A 305 -8.20 22.52 -3.12
CA VAL A 305 -9.04 23.70 -3.41
C VAL A 305 -8.55 24.93 -2.65
N ARG A 306 -8.06 24.77 -1.42
CA ARG A 306 -7.43 25.86 -0.65
C ARG A 306 -6.16 26.41 -1.32
N LEU A 307 -5.34 25.52 -1.89
CA LEU A 307 -4.07 25.91 -2.52
C LEU A 307 -4.26 26.47 -3.95
N VAL A 308 -5.24 25.95 -4.68
CA VAL A 308 -5.54 26.33 -6.08
C VAL A 308 -7.06 26.52 -6.23
N PRO A 309 -7.61 27.63 -5.74
CA PRO A 309 -9.06 27.86 -5.75
C PRO A 309 -9.69 27.88 -7.14
N GLU A 310 -8.93 28.25 -8.15
CA GLU A 310 -9.38 28.33 -9.55
C GLU A 310 -9.67 26.97 -10.22
N ILE A 311 -9.37 25.86 -9.58
CA ILE A 311 -9.78 24.53 -10.06
C ILE A 311 -11.32 24.46 -10.11
N ASP A 312 -11.99 25.07 -9.13
CA ASP A 312 -13.44 25.14 -9.12
C ASP A 312 -13.92 26.19 -10.14
N GLY A 313 -14.73 25.74 -11.11
CA GLY A 313 -15.25 26.60 -12.17
C GLY A 313 -14.30 26.86 -13.34
N CYS A 314 -13.16 26.17 -13.47
CA CYS A 314 -12.28 26.31 -14.63
C CYS A 314 -12.97 25.89 -15.95
N GLY A 315 -12.47 26.42 -17.08
CA GLY A 315 -13.03 26.22 -18.43
C GLY A 315 -13.11 24.76 -18.86
N PRO A 316 -13.92 24.44 -19.88
CA PRO A 316 -14.16 23.05 -20.31
C PRO A 316 -12.93 22.35 -20.91
N MET A 317 -11.96 23.14 -21.41
CA MET A 317 -10.70 22.63 -21.96
C MET A 317 -9.49 22.99 -21.08
N ALA A 318 -9.73 23.51 -19.88
CA ALA A 318 -8.65 23.87 -18.96
C ALA A 318 -7.79 22.66 -18.59
N ALA A 319 -6.51 22.93 -18.37
CA ALA A 319 -5.54 21.94 -17.91
C ALA A 319 -4.58 22.58 -16.90
N ALA A 320 -3.80 21.76 -16.21
CA ALA A 320 -2.74 22.26 -15.35
C ALA A 320 -1.46 21.44 -15.51
N LEU A 321 -0.33 22.08 -15.19
CA LEU A 321 0.96 21.40 -15.01
C LEU A 321 1.38 21.51 -13.54
N LEU A 322 1.66 20.36 -12.92
CA LEU A 322 2.42 20.26 -11.68
C LEU A 322 3.90 20.15 -12.06
N ILE A 323 4.67 21.18 -11.74
CA ILE A 323 6.08 21.33 -12.09
C ILE A 323 6.91 21.15 -10.82
N GLU A 324 7.88 20.24 -10.82
CA GLU A 324 8.83 20.06 -9.69
C GLU A 324 10.26 20.31 -10.15
N CYS A 325 10.99 21.03 -9.34
CA CYS A 325 12.40 21.30 -9.49
C CYS A 325 13.14 20.90 -8.21
N ARG A 326 14.36 20.37 -8.36
CA ARG A 326 15.20 19.87 -7.25
C ARG A 326 16.59 20.50 -7.35
N GLY A 327 17.21 20.77 -6.22
CA GLY A 327 18.54 21.35 -6.14
C GLY A 327 19.40 20.73 -5.05
N GLN A 328 20.70 20.68 -5.29
CA GLN A 328 21.67 20.28 -4.27
C GLN A 328 21.73 21.31 -3.15
N THR A 329 21.70 22.60 -3.51
CA THR A 329 21.63 23.74 -2.58
C THR A 329 20.40 24.58 -2.87
N GLU A 330 20.07 25.53 -1.99
CA GLU A 330 18.97 26.49 -2.20
C GLU A 330 19.27 27.44 -3.38
N GLU A 331 20.56 27.78 -3.59
CA GLU A 331 20.98 28.62 -4.72
C GLU A 331 20.79 27.88 -6.06
N ASP A 332 21.16 26.57 -6.12
CA ASP A 332 20.93 25.73 -7.30
C ASP A 332 19.43 25.61 -7.59
N LEU A 333 18.61 25.37 -6.59
CA LEU A 333 17.16 25.31 -6.72
C LEU A 333 16.59 26.64 -7.24
N ALA A 334 17.02 27.77 -6.69
CA ALA A 334 16.56 29.09 -7.12
C ALA A 334 16.96 29.42 -8.58
N ALA A 335 18.17 29.03 -8.99
CA ALA A 335 18.62 29.19 -10.38
C ALA A 335 17.75 28.40 -11.35
N ARG A 336 17.47 27.11 -11.06
CA ARG A 336 16.59 26.25 -11.88
C ARG A 336 15.15 26.75 -11.94
N ILE A 337 14.61 27.25 -10.83
CA ILE A 337 13.28 27.90 -10.84
C ILE A 337 13.29 29.14 -11.75
N GLY A 338 14.39 29.92 -11.75
CA GLY A 338 14.57 31.05 -12.65
C GLY A 338 14.53 30.64 -14.12
N GLU A 339 15.27 29.58 -14.50
CA GLU A 339 15.23 29.01 -15.87
C GLU A 339 13.81 28.60 -16.29
N ILE A 340 13.07 27.93 -15.41
CA ILE A 340 11.69 27.50 -15.67
C ILE A 340 10.77 28.70 -15.93
N LYS A 341 10.87 29.73 -15.08
CA LYS A 341 10.05 30.95 -15.24
C LYS A 341 10.38 31.69 -16.54
N GLU A 342 11.66 31.90 -16.82
CA GLU A 342 12.12 32.55 -18.06
C GLU A 342 11.67 31.80 -19.32
N ALA A 343 11.77 30.48 -19.32
CA ALA A 343 11.33 29.65 -20.46
C ALA A 343 9.82 29.75 -20.69
N LEU A 344 9.00 29.69 -19.60
CA LEU A 344 7.56 29.82 -19.71
C LEU A 344 7.11 31.22 -20.13
N GLU A 345 7.70 32.29 -19.59
CA GLU A 345 7.38 33.66 -19.97
C GLU A 345 7.77 33.94 -21.43
N SER A 346 8.92 33.46 -21.87
CA SER A 346 9.42 33.61 -23.24
C SER A 346 8.54 32.88 -24.26
N SER A 347 7.81 31.85 -23.84
CA SER A 347 6.90 31.06 -24.70
C SER A 347 5.67 31.84 -25.16
N LYS A 348 5.28 32.86 -24.42
CA LYS A 348 4.07 33.67 -24.63
C LYS A 348 2.77 32.88 -24.58
N LEU A 349 2.78 31.69 -23.97
CA LEU A 349 1.58 30.88 -23.75
C LEU A 349 0.67 31.56 -22.72
N PRO A 350 -0.67 31.43 -22.85
CA PRO A 350 -1.61 31.97 -21.88
C PRO A 350 -1.62 31.08 -20.61
N PHE A 351 -1.63 31.71 -19.43
CA PHE A 351 -1.85 31.05 -18.16
C PHE A 351 -3.22 31.43 -17.59
N GLY A 352 -3.87 30.56 -16.85
CA GLY A 352 -5.13 30.82 -16.19
C GLY A 352 -6.13 29.68 -16.31
N PRO A 353 -7.26 29.74 -15.59
CA PRO A 353 -8.27 28.67 -15.56
C PRO A 353 -9.21 28.66 -16.76
N ALA A 354 -9.28 29.74 -17.56
CA ALA A 354 -10.18 29.87 -18.71
C ALA A 354 -9.68 30.90 -19.74
N PRO A 355 -10.10 30.82 -21.01
CA PRO A 355 -9.69 31.79 -22.04
C PRO A 355 -10.05 33.28 -21.72
N GLY A 356 -11.04 33.52 -20.89
CA GLY A 356 -11.43 34.86 -20.46
C GLY A 356 -10.81 35.34 -19.14
N ASP A 357 -10.04 34.47 -18.46
CA ASP A 357 -9.36 34.75 -17.19
C ASP A 357 -7.87 34.37 -17.33
N VAL A 358 -7.15 35.19 -18.10
CA VAL A 358 -5.70 35.02 -18.31
C VAL A 358 -4.93 35.72 -17.20
N ARG A 359 -3.94 35.05 -16.63
CA ARG A 359 -3.13 35.50 -15.48
C ARG A 359 -1.66 35.60 -15.85
N SER A 360 -0.90 36.38 -15.08
CA SER A 360 0.58 36.33 -15.15
C SER A 360 1.12 35.06 -14.51
N LEU A 361 2.30 34.61 -14.95
CA LEU A 361 2.99 33.47 -14.33
C LEU A 361 3.31 33.71 -12.83
N GLU A 362 3.49 34.97 -12.42
CA GLU A 362 3.73 35.34 -11.03
C GLU A 362 2.59 34.95 -10.07
N ALA A 363 1.38 34.71 -10.60
CA ALA A 363 0.25 34.21 -9.81
C ALA A 363 0.47 32.75 -9.32
N TYR A 364 1.43 32.04 -9.91
CA TYR A 364 1.74 30.66 -9.61
C TYR A 364 3.07 30.53 -8.87
N GLU A 365 2.99 30.35 -7.56
CA GLU A 365 4.16 30.29 -6.67
C GLU A 365 4.76 28.89 -6.60
N PHE A 366 6.08 28.79 -6.67
CA PHE A 366 6.81 27.59 -6.31
C PHE A 366 6.80 27.38 -4.80
N LYS A 367 6.13 26.34 -4.32
CA LYS A 367 6.04 26.00 -2.89
C LYS A 367 7.29 25.25 -2.45
N HIS A 368 8.07 25.86 -1.58
CA HIS A 368 9.23 25.24 -0.90
C HIS A 368 8.79 24.47 0.34
N ASP A 369 7.64 24.81 0.94
CA ASP A 369 7.08 24.07 2.08
C ASP A 369 6.64 22.69 1.61
N GLN A 370 7.33 21.68 2.13
CA GLN A 370 7.07 20.28 1.83
C GLN A 370 5.65 19.83 2.23
N LYS A 371 4.99 20.53 3.13
CA LYS A 371 3.61 20.23 3.53
C LYS A 371 2.61 20.58 2.41
N ASP A 372 2.73 21.78 1.84
CA ASP A 372 1.86 22.21 0.75
C ASP A 372 2.21 21.50 -0.58
N ALA A 373 3.50 21.37 -0.91
CA ALA A 373 3.95 20.61 -2.08
C ALA A 373 3.46 19.15 -2.03
N LYS A 374 3.46 18.54 -0.84
CA LYS A 374 2.96 17.19 -0.63
C LYS A 374 1.48 17.03 -1.01
N VAL A 375 0.63 18.04 -0.83
CA VAL A 375 -0.78 17.99 -1.23
C VAL A 375 -0.89 17.75 -2.74
N TYR A 376 -0.14 18.52 -3.55
CA TYR A 376 -0.12 18.34 -5.00
C TYR A 376 0.27 16.92 -5.42
N TRP A 377 1.35 16.40 -4.83
CA TRP A 377 1.87 15.08 -5.15
C TRP A 377 1.00 13.93 -4.63
N ASP A 378 0.36 14.08 -3.48
CA ASP A 378 -0.56 13.07 -2.95
C ASP A 378 -1.82 12.96 -3.83
N VAL A 379 -2.36 14.10 -4.30
CA VAL A 379 -3.46 14.12 -5.26
C VAL A 379 -3.02 13.48 -6.58
N ARG A 380 -1.85 13.84 -7.12
CA ARG A 380 -1.34 13.25 -8.37
C ARG A 380 -1.16 11.73 -8.28
N LYS A 381 -0.55 11.23 -7.21
CA LYS A 381 -0.37 9.79 -6.97
C LYS A 381 -1.69 9.04 -6.80
N GLY A 382 -2.69 9.70 -6.23
CA GLY A 382 -4.03 9.16 -6.03
C GLY A 382 -4.95 9.24 -7.25
N LEU A 383 -4.57 9.94 -8.31
CA LEU A 383 -5.49 10.33 -9.39
C LEU A 383 -6.07 9.12 -10.15
N ILE A 384 -5.24 8.15 -10.54
CA ILE A 384 -5.71 6.94 -11.25
C ILE A 384 -6.84 6.22 -10.49
N PRO A 385 -6.68 5.83 -9.23
CA PRO A 385 -7.76 5.18 -8.50
C PRO A 385 -8.90 6.13 -8.12
N ILE A 386 -8.68 7.44 -8.00
CA ILE A 386 -9.74 8.42 -7.71
C ILE A 386 -10.67 8.50 -8.93
N VAL A 387 -10.13 8.80 -10.11
CA VAL A 387 -10.90 8.84 -11.38
C VAL A 387 -11.55 7.48 -11.66
N GLY A 388 -10.79 6.40 -11.55
CA GLY A 388 -11.33 5.05 -11.74
C GLY A 388 -12.38 4.65 -10.69
N GLY A 389 -12.34 5.25 -9.51
CA GLY A 389 -13.34 5.05 -8.44
C GLY A 389 -14.65 5.82 -8.64
N ALA A 390 -14.65 6.88 -9.43
CA ALA A 390 -15.84 7.68 -9.74
C ALA A 390 -16.77 7.00 -10.79
N ARG A 391 -16.33 5.90 -11.40
CA ARG A 391 -17.06 5.18 -12.44
C ARG A 391 -18.43 4.67 -12.02
N GLU A 392 -19.30 4.45 -13.00
CA GLU A 392 -20.59 3.81 -12.79
C GLU A 392 -20.47 2.38 -12.24
N ASP A 393 -21.38 2.02 -11.35
CA ASP A 393 -21.48 0.66 -10.82
C ASP A 393 -21.70 -0.37 -11.96
N GLY A 394 -20.95 -1.45 -11.94
CA GLY A 394 -21.03 -2.50 -12.96
C GLY A 394 -20.07 -2.31 -14.14
N THR A 395 -19.26 -1.25 -14.14
CA THR A 395 -18.19 -1.03 -15.12
C THR A 395 -16.82 -1.38 -14.55
N SER A 396 -15.85 -1.58 -15.44
CA SER A 396 -14.42 -1.71 -15.13
C SER A 396 -13.70 -0.41 -15.47
N MET A 397 -12.73 -0.03 -14.62
CA MET A 397 -11.77 1.01 -14.96
C MET A 397 -10.76 0.42 -15.96
N LEU A 398 -10.51 1.14 -17.03
CA LEU A 398 -9.43 0.88 -17.96
C LEU A 398 -8.40 1.99 -17.86
N LEU A 399 -7.15 1.60 -18.04
CA LEU A 399 -6.04 2.54 -18.07
C LEU A 399 -5.11 2.15 -19.19
N GLU A 400 -5.03 3.04 -20.17
CA GLU A 400 -4.05 2.98 -21.22
C GLU A 400 -2.88 3.93 -20.91
N ASP A 401 -1.73 3.65 -21.50
CA ASP A 401 -0.47 4.29 -21.15
C ASP A 401 0.35 4.48 -22.42
N VAL A 402 0.20 5.65 -23.03
CA VAL A 402 0.80 5.95 -24.34
C VAL A 402 1.91 7.00 -24.21
N ALA A 403 2.86 6.99 -25.11
CA ALA A 403 3.90 8.02 -25.16
C ALA A 403 4.16 8.47 -26.59
N CYS A 404 4.54 9.74 -26.77
CA CYS A 404 5.00 10.29 -28.04
C CYS A 404 6.17 11.27 -27.82
N PRO A 405 6.88 11.66 -28.89
CA PRO A 405 7.80 12.78 -28.79
C PRO A 405 7.07 14.03 -28.25
N THR A 406 7.69 14.75 -27.33
CA THR A 406 7.02 15.84 -26.59
C THR A 406 6.55 16.99 -27.50
N ASP A 407 7.19 17.20 -28.65
CA ASP A 407 6.74 18.13 -29.70
C ASP A 407 5.45 17.70 -30.41
N ARG A 408 5.00 16.47 -30.23
CA ARG A 408 3.74 15.93 -30.75
C ARG A 408 2.65 15.78 -29.69
N LEU A 409 3.00 16.09 -28.43
CA LEU A 409 2.10 15.81 -27.30
C LEU A 409 0.76 16.57 -27.43
N ALA A 410 0.77 17.82 -27.83
CA ALA A 410 -0.42 18.63 -28.00
C ALA A 410 -1.38 18.04 -29.05
N ASP A 411 -0.86 17.73 -30.24
CA ASP A 411 -1.64 17.16 -31.34
C ASP A 411 -2.20 15.78 -30.97
N MET A 412 -1.37 14.91 -30.37
CA MET A 412 -1.80 13.58 -29.94
C MET A 412 -2.89 13.67 -28.87
N THR A 413 -2.74 14.56 -27.90
CA THR A 413 -3.72 14.73 -26.82
C THR A 413 -5.09 15.15 -27.38
N LEU A 414 -5.11 16.10 -28.32
CA LEU A 414 -6.35 16.55 -28.95
C LEU A 414 -7.02 15.45 -29.79
N ASP A 415 -6.23 14.70 -30.57
CA ASP A 415 -6.75 13.55 -31.34
C ASP A 415 -7.38 12.47 -30.44
N LEU A 416 -6.75 12.20 -29.28
CA LEU A 416 -7.24 11.22 -28.32
C LEU A 416 -8.52 11.69 -27.61
N ILE A 417 -8.62 12.96 -27.26
CA ILE A 417 -9.84 13.55 -26.69
C ILE A 417 -10.99 13.45 -27.71
N ASP A 418 -10.76 13.86 -28.96
CA ASP A 418 -11.75 13.74 -30.03
C ASP A 418 -12.19 12.28 -30.28
N MET A 419 -11.25 11.35 -30.29
CA MET A 419 -11.54 9.93 -30.42
C MET A 419 -12.44 9.43 -29.27
N PHE A 420 -12.13 9.80 -28.00
CA PHE A 420 -12.94 9.40 -26.87
C PHE A 420 -14.37 9.94 -26.97
N GLU A 421 -14.55 11.19 -27.38
CA GLU A 421 -15.88 11.78 -27.59
C GLU A 421 -16.67 11.02 -28.68
N ARG A 422 -16.04 10.72 -29.83
CA ARG A 422 -16.68 9.97 -30.93
C ARG A 422 -17.09 8.55 -30.54
N HIS A 423 -16.30 7.88 -29.68
CA HIS A 423 -16.63 6.54 -29.16
C HIS A 423 -17.54 6.54 -27.93
N GLY A 424 -18.01 7.73 -27.46
CA GLY A 424 -18.92 7.85 -26.34
C GLY A 424 -18.28 7.71 -24.97
N TYR A 425 -16.98 8.07 -24.83
CA TYR A 425 -16.23 8.12 -23.58
C TYR A 425 -15.94 9.58 -23.15
N GLY A 426 -16.95 10.44 -23.17
CA GLY A 426 -16.80 11.86 -22.86
C GLY A 426 -16.34 12.18 -21.41
N ASP A 427 -16.31 11.20 -20.53
CA ASP A 427 -15.79 11.26 -19.17
C ASP A 427 -14.34 10.75 -19.03
N ALA A 428 -13.72 10.32 -20.14
CA ALA A 428 -12.33 9.89 -20.14
C ALA A 428 -11.39 10.99 -19.67
N SER A 429 -10.39 10.62 -18.90
CA SER A 429 -9.36 11.53 -18.39
C SER A 429 -8.01 11.23 -19.03
N CYS A 430 -7.32 12.30 -19.46
CA CYS A 430 -6.03 12.25 -20.13
C CYS A 430 -5.00 13.06 -19.33
N PHE A 431 -4.20 12.40 -18.53
CA PHE A 431 -3.19 13.03 -17.67
C PHE A 431 -1.89 12.22 -17.66
N GLY A 432 -0.79 12.78 -17.18
CA GLY A 432 0.45 11.98 -17.11
C GLY A 432 1.72 12.78 -17.09
N HIS A 433 2.82 12.11 -17.39
CA HIS A 433 4.19 12.61 -17.35
C HIS A 433 4.49 13.42 -18.62
N ALA A 434 3.97 14.66 -18.67
CA ALA A 434 4.03 15.51 -19.87
C ALA A 434 5.46 15.83 -20.30
N LEU A 435 6.40 15.92 -19.35
CA LEU A 435 7.83 16.11 -19.63
C LEU A 435 8.39 15.03 -20.56
N GLU A 436 7.93 13.81 -20.42
CA GLU A 436 8.35 12.64 -21.20
C GLU A 436 7.38 12.29 -22.34
N GLY A 437 6.38 13.13 -22.60
CA GLY A 437 5.36 12.88 -23.62
C GLY A 437 4.47 11.66 -23.30
N ASN A 438 4.43 11.20 -22.04
CA ASN A 438 3.72 10.00 -21.62
C ASN A 438 2.40 10.36 -20.96
N LEU A 439 1.30 9.83 -21.47
CA LEU A 439 -0.06 10.06 -21.00
C LEU A 439 -0.72 8.79 -20.52
N HIS A 440 -1.48 8.91 -19.45
CA HIS A 440 -2.38 7.91 -18.91
C HIS A 440 -3.82 8.26 -19.32
N LEU A 441 -4.48 7.32 -19.97
CA LEU A 441 -5.84 7.44 -20.45
C LEU A 441 -6.74 6.60 -19.55
N VAL A 442 -7.52 7.24 -18.69
CA VAL A 442 -8.41 6.55 -17.74
C VAL A 442 -9.85 6.73 -18.16
N PHE A 443 -10.56 5.64 -18.38
CA PHE A 443 -11.96 5.62 -18.76
C PHE A 443 -12.69 4.40 -18.22
N SER A 444 -14.02 4.41 -18.30
CA SER A 444 -14.89 3.35 -17.77
C SER A 444 -15.54 2.56 -18.90
N GLN A 445 -15.57 1.22 -18.76
CA GLN A 445 -16.21 0.35 -19.75
C GLN A 445 -16.96 -0.80 -19.08
N GLY A 446 -18.20 -1.04 -19.51
CA GLY A 446 -18.94 -2.27 -19.29
C GLY A 446 -18.51 -3.36 -20.27
N PHE A 447 -18.60 -4.63 -19.84
CA PHE A 447 -18.31 -5.79 -20.67
C PHE A 447 -19.42 -6.85 -20.57
N ARG A 448 -20.68 -6.39 -20.47
CA ARG A 448 -21.85 -7.26 -20.25
C ARG A 448 -22.47 -7.72 -21.56
N THR A 449 -22.32 -6.93 -22.62
CA THR A 449 -22.90 -7.21 -23.94
C THR A 449 -21.84 -7.24 -25.03
N PRO A 450 -22.09 -7.94 -26.15
CA PRO A 450 -21.19 -7.92 -27.32
C PRO A 450 -20.94 -6.51 -27.87
N GLU A 451 -21.96 -5.64 -27.81
CA GLU A 451 -21.88 -4.25 -28.28
C GLU A 451 -20.91 -3.41 -27.43
N GLU A 452 -20.95 -3.61 -26.10
CA GLU A 452 -19.98 -2.98 -25.19
C GLU A 452 -18.54 -3.41 -25.50
N VAL A 453 -18.33 -4.72 -25.75
CA VAL A 453 -17.01 -5.27 -26.12
C VAL A 453 -16.57 -4.74 -27.49
N LYS A 454 -17.47 -4.67 -28.46
CA LYS A 454 -17.15 -4.14 -29.78
C LYS A 454 -16.79 -2.65 -29.74
N ARG A 455 -17.54 -1.83 -29.00
CA ARG A 455 -17.22 -0.43 -28.80
C ARG A 455 -15.79 -0.24 -28.25
N PHE A 456 -15.44 -1.05 -27.26
CA PHE A 456 -14.09 -1.05 -26.69
C PHE A 456 -13.03 -1.45 -27.74
N GLN A 457 -13.28 -2.52 -28.51
CA GLN A 457 -12.36 -2.96 -29.55
C GLN A 457 -12.14 -1.87 -30.60
N ASP A 458 -13.23 -1.26 -31.12
CA ASP A 458 -13.14 -0.24 -32.17
C ASP A 458 -12.36 1.00 -31.68
N MET A 459 -12.59 1.40 -30.43
CA MET A 459 -11.83 2.51 -29.81
C MET A 459 -10.36 2.16 -29.65
N MET A 460 -10.01 0.93 -29.22
CA MET A 460 -8.63 0.48 -29.07
C MET A 460 -7.90 0.43 -30.40
N ASP A 461 -8.54 -0.06 -31.46
CA ASP A 461 -7.97 -0.09 -32.82
C ASP A 461 -7.63 1.33 -33.31
N GLU A 462 -8.54 2.29 -33.08
CA GLU A 462 -8.33 3.68 -33.47
C GLU A 462 -7.25 4.37 -32.61
N MET A 463 -7.29 4.17 -31.28
CA MET A 463 -6.26 4.68 -30.37
C MET A 463 -4.86 4.20 -30.78
N CYS A 464 -4.71 2.91 -31.04
CA CYS A 464 -3.43 2.34 -31.43
C CYS A 464 -2.94 2.93 -32.78
N TYR A 465 -3.84 3.17 -33.72
CA TYR A 465 -3.52 3.83 -34.98
C TYR A 465 -3.07 5.29 -34.77
N ILE A 466 -3.80 6.07 -33.97
CA ILE A 466 -3.44 7.46 -33.63
C ILE A 466 -2.03 7.51 -33.04
N VAL A 467 -1.79 6.71 -32.02
CA VAL A 467 -0.51 6.76 -31.28
C VAL A 467 0.65 6.21 -32.12
N ALA A 468 0.56 4.99 -32.61
CA ALA A 468 1.68 4.30 -33.25
C ALA A 468 1.95 4.78 -34.67
N VAL A 469 0.90 5.04 -35.45
CA VAL A 469 1.03 5.34 -36.89
C VAL A 469 1.04 6.84 -37.15
N LYS A 470 0.04 7.58 -36.63
CA LYS A 470 -0.10 9.02 -36.87
C LYS A 470 0.99 9.83 -36.15
N HIS A 471 1.16 9.58 -34.85
CA HIS A 471 2.12 10.33 -34.00
C HIS A 471 3.45 9.62 -33.80
N LYS A 472 3.65 8.38 -34.32
CA LYS A 472 4.89 7.57 -34.22
C LYS A 472 5.34 7.36 -32.79
N GLY A 473 4.37 7.30 -31.87
CA GLY A 473 4.54 7.12 -30.45
C GLY A 473 4.72 5.65 -30.03
N SER A 474 4.67 5.39 -28.74
CA SER A 474 4.67 4.06 -28.13
C SER A 474 3.30 3.78 -27.50
N LEU A 475 2.79 2.57 -27.74
CA LEU A 475 1.50 2.11 -27.22
C LEU A 475 1.53 1.79 -25.71
N LYS A 476 2.73 1.62 -25.15
CA LYS A 476 2.98 1.50 -23.70
C LYS A 476 4.25 2.28 -23.32
N GLY A 477 4.06 3.34 -22.53
CA GLY A 477 5.15 4.13 -22.01
C GLY A 477 5.92 3.41 -20.89
N GLU A 478 5.19 2.91 -19.87
CA GLU A 478 5.83 2.33 -18.69
C GLU A 478 5.10 1.12 -18.08
N HIS A 479 3.84 0.81 -18.48
CA HIS A 479 3.05 -0.25 -17.84
C HIS A 479 3.34 -1.66 -18.36
N GLY A 480 4.18 -1.80 -19.38
CA GLY A 480 4.45 -3.05 -20.06
C GLY A 480 3.37 -3.41 -21.11
N THR A 481 3.76 -4.21 -22.09
CA THR A 481 2.91 -4.64 -23.21
C THR A 481 1.72 -5.47 -22.72
N GLY A 482 2.00 -6.45 -21.86
CA GLY A 482 1.00 -7.38 -21.34
C GLY A 482 0.30 -8.20 -22.41
N ARG A 483 -0.95 -8.59 -22.11
CA ARG A 483 -1.89 -9.19 -23.07
C ARG A 483 -2.62 -8.11 -23.87
N ASN A 484 -2.69 -6.92 -23.30
CA ASN A 484 -3.49 -5.83 -23.81
C ASN A 484 -2.96 -5.29 -25.14
N MET A 485 -1.66 -5.03 -25.22
CA MET A 485 -1.04 -4.47 -26.43
C MET A 485 -0.32 -5.51 -27.31
N ALA A 486 -0.28 -6.78 -26.89
CA ALA A 486 0.35 -7.83 -27.69
C ALA A 486 -0.17 -7.92 -29.15
N PRO A 487 -1.47 -7.72 -29.48
CA PRO A 487 -1.96 -7.71 -30.87
C PRO A 487 -1.45 -6.53 -31.71
N TYR A 488 -1.03 -5.43 -31.07
CA TYR A 488 -0.68 -4.18 -31.73
C TYR A 488 0.83 -3.94 -31.84
N VAL A 489 1.66 -4.89 -31.39
CA VAL A 489 3.14 -4.77 -31.45
C VAL A 489 3.63 -4.56 -32.88
N GLU A 490 3.08 -5.30 -33.86
CA GLU A 490 3.45 -5.14 -35.27
C GLU A 490 3.00 -3.79 -35.85
N MET A 491 1.85 -3.25 -35.42
CA MET A 491 1.40 -1.91 -35.82
C MET A 491 2.39 -0.83 -35.38
N GLU A 492 2.99 -0.98 -34.20
CA GLU A 492 3.96 -0.01 -33.66
C GLU A 492 5.37 -0.18 -34.25
N TRP A 493 5.84 -1.42 -34.40
CA TRP A 493 7.23 -1.73 -34.70
C TRP A 493 7.50 -2.10 -36.14
N GLY A 494 6.44 -2.52 -36.88
CA GLY A 494 6.55 -3.09 -38.22
C GLY A 494 7.08 -4.54 -38.22
N ALA A 495 6.90 -5.23 -39.32
CA ALA A 495 7.15 -6.67 -39.45
C ALA A 495 8.60 -7.09 -39.07
N LYS A 496 9.63 -6.37 -39.52
CA LYS A 496 11.02 -6.73 -39.23
C LYS A 496 11.36 -6.74 -37.72
N ALA A 497 10.94 -5.73 -37.00
CA ALA A 497 11.21 -5.66 -35.55
C ALA A 497 10.37 -6.68 -34.78
N THR A 498 9.16 -6.94 -35.23
CA THR A 498 8.28 -7.96 -34.63
C THR A 498 8.84 -9.37 -34.84
N GLU A 499 9.41 -9.65 -36.03
CA GLU A 499 10.10 -10.92 -36.29
C GLU A 499 11.29 -11.12 -35.32
N LEU A 500 12.12 -10.09 -35.11
CA LEU A 500 13.19 -10.14 -34.11
C LEU A 500 12.68 -10.45 -32.70
N MET A 501 11.54 -9.90 -32.31
CA MET A 501 10.94 -10.17 -30.99
C MET A 501 10.50 -11.63 -30.87
N TRP A 502 9.94 -12.23 -31.93
CA TRP A 502 9.62 -13.66 -31.95
C TRP A 502 10.89 -14.51 -31.89
N GLU A 503 11.94 -14.16 -32.66
CA GLU A 503 13.23 -14.87 -32.59
C GLU A 503 13.84 -14.80 -31.18
N LEU A 504 13.80 -13.63 -30.52
CA LEU A 504 14.25 -13.51 -29.11
C LEU A 504 13.47 -14.44 -28.19
N LYS A 505 12.15 -14.49 -28.31
CA LYS A 505 11.32 -15.40 -27.51
C LYS A 505 11.73 -16.87 -27.73
N GLU A 506 11.93 -17.28 -28.99
CA GLU A 506 12.35 -18.65 -29.34
C GLU A 506 13.76 -19.00 -28.84
N ILE A 507 14.68 -18.03 -28.82
CA ILE A 507 16.04 -18.21 -28.30
C ILE A 507 16.03 -18.53 -26.80
N PHE A 508 15.24 -17.78 -26.02
CA PHE A 508 15.22 -17.91 -24.56
C PHE A 508 14.23 -18.94 -24.04
N ASP A 509 13.12 -19.17 -24.73
CA ASP A 509 12.03 -20.05 -24.31
C ASP A 509 11.40 -20.77 -25.54
N PRO A 510 12.15 -21.73 -26.14
CA PRO A 510 11.70 -22.41 -27.36
C PRO A 510 10.43 -23.24 -27.21
N GLU A 511 10.08 -23.65 -26.00
CA GLU A 511 8.87 -24.41 -25.70
C GLU A 511 7.70 -23.53 -25.26
N TYR A 512 7.83 -22.22 -25.23
CA TYR A 512 6.81 -21.24 -24.86
C TYR A 512 6.17 -21.51 -23.48
N VAL A 513 6.96 -21.89 -22.48
CA VAL A 513 6.47 -22.17 -21.13
C VAL A 513 6.49 -20.93 -20.22
N LEU A 514 7.31 -19.92 -20.54
CA LEU A 514 7.44 -18.71 -19.74
C LEU A 514 6.43 -17.65 -20.18
N ASN A 515 5.39 -17.46 -19.38
CA ASN A 515 4.36 -16.44 -19.53
C ASN A 515 3.81 -16.29 -20.98
N PRO A 516 3.31 -17.36 -21.60
CA PRO A 516 2.93 -17.33 -23.02
C PRO A 516 1.76 -16.37 -23.28
N GLY A 517 1.81 -15.72 -24.45
CA GLY A 517 0.78 -14.78 -24.92
C GLY A 517 0.86 -13.38 -24.28
N VAL A 518 1.92 -13.11 -23.53
CA VAL A 518 2.31 -11.80 -23.00
C VAL A 518 3.47 -11.26 -23.87
N ILE A 519 3.48 -9.97 -24.14
CA ILE A 519 4.34 -9.26 -25.10
C ILE A 519 4.05 -9.66 -26.54
N MET A 520 4.11 -10.95 -26.85
CA MET A 520 3.91 -11.49 -28.20
C MET A 520 2.73 -12.47 -28.20
N ASN A 521 1.77 -12.29 -29.13
CA ASN A 521 0.61 -13.17 -29.24
C ASN A 521 0.13 -13.25 -30.70
N HIS A 522 -0.16 -14.46 -31.17
CA HIS A 522 -0.73 -14.67 -32.52
C HIS A 522 -2.25 -14.44 -32.60
N ASP A 523 -2.93 -14.33 -31.45
CA ASP A 523 -4.38 -14.08 -31.39
C ASP A 523 -4.64 -12.57 -31.44
N PRO A 524 -5.18 -12.05 -32.56
CA PRO A 524 -5.42 -10.61 -32.72
C PRO A 524 -6.52 -10.08 -31.80
N LEU A 525 -7.28 -10.97 -31.17
CA LEU A 525 -8.39 -10.63 -30.28
C LEU A 525 -8.10 -10.95 -28.81
N VAL A 526 -6.85 -11.20 -28.42
CA VAL A 526 -6.51 -11.56 -27.03
C VAL A 526 -6.89 -10.43 -26.05
N HIS A 527 -6.81 -9.17 -26.47
CA HIS A 527 -7.13 -7.99 -25.67
C HIS A 527 -8.61 -7.86 -25.29
N VAL A 528 -9.53 -8.51 -26.03
CA VAL A 528 -10.97 -8.54 -25.75
C VAL A 528 -11.45 -9.88 -25.17
N LYS A 529 -10.52 -10.75 -24.76
CA LYS A 529 -10.81 -12.04 -24.12
C LYS A 529 -10.53 -12.01 -22.63
N ASN A 530 -11.21 -12.88 -21.88
CA ASN A 530 -11.04 -13.03 -20.43
C ASN A 530 -11.26 -11.73 -19.65
N LEU A 531 -12.21 -10.91 -20.08
CA LEU A 531 -12.56 -9.65 -19.45
C LEU A 531 -13.16 -9.89 -18.06
N LYS A 532 -12.81 -9.04 -17.11
CA LYS A 532 -13.21 -9.14 -15.71
C LYS A 532 -14.66 -8.71 -15.53
N PRO A 533 -15.56 -9.57 -15.02
CA PRO A 533 -16.89 -9.13 -14.63
C PRO A 533 -16.79 -8.22 -13.41
N SER A 534 -17.51 -7.11 -13.43
CA SER A 534 -17.52 -6.11 -12.35
C SER A 534 -18.95 -5.94 -11.80
N PRO A 535 -19.53 -6.94 -11.09
CA PRO A 535 -20.89 -6.82 -10.56
C PRO A 535 -20.95 -5.75 -9.47
N ALA A 536 -22.08 -5.01 -9.43
CA ALA A 536 -22.40 -4.06 -8.39
C ALA A 536 -22.83 -4.78 -7.10
N ALA A 537 -21.88 -5.32 -6.37
CA ALA A 537 -22.14 -6.21 -5.24
C ALA A 537 -22.41 -5.48 -3.91
N SER A 538 -21.76 -4.35 -3.65
CA SER A 538 -21.94 -3.54 -2.46
C SER A 538 -21.32 -2.16 -2.64
N LYS A 539 -22.04 -1.11 -2.23
CA LYS A 539 -21.53 0.27 -2.23
C LYS A 539 -20.22 0.43 -1.46
N LEU A 540 -19.95 -0.44 -0.47
CA LEU A 540 -18.70 -0.44 0.29
C LEU A 540 -17.47 -0.78 -0.56
N VAL A 541 -17.64 -1.55 -1.64
CA VAL A 541 -16.52 -2.11 -2.41
C VAL A 541 -16.66 -1.97 -3.93
N ASN A 542 -17.76 -1.41 -4.45
CA ASN A 542 -17.96 -1.26 -5.90
C ASN A 542 -16.86 -0.41 -6.55
N ARG A 543 -16.37 0.61 -5.83
CA ARG A 543 -15.26 1.49 -6.27
C ARG A 543 -13.90 0.78 -6.38
N CYS A 544 -13.76 -0.47 -5.90
CA CYS A 544 -12.50 -1.22 -5.94
C CYS A 544 -12.09 -1.54 -7.38
N ILE A 545 -10.88 -1.11 -7.75
CA ILE A 545 -10.22 -1.40 -9.03
C ILE A 545 -9.28 -2.61 -8.97
N GLU A 546 -9.21 -3.29 -7.84
CA GLU A 546 -8.37 -4.48 -7.59
C GLU A 546 -6.85 -4.22 -7.76
N CYS A 547 -6.35 -3.01 -7.53
CA CYS A 547 -4.94 -2.61 -7.68
C CYS A 547 -3.95 -3.33 -6.73
N GLY A 548 -4.42 -3.87 -5.60
CA GLY A 548 -3.59 -4.65 -4.67
C GLY A 548 -2.82 -3.85 -3.62
N PHE A 549 -2.86 -2.50 -3.62
CA PHE A 549 -2.11 -1.66 -2.66
C PHE A 549 -2.40 -2.00 -1.19
N CYS A 550 -3.62 -2.43 -0.91
CA CYS A 550 -4.06 -2.82 0.43
C CYS A 550 -3.47 -4.14 0.96
N GLU A 551 -2.84 -4.96 0.10
CA GLU A 551 -2.38 -6.31 0.49
C GLU A 551 -1.21 -6.28 1.47
N SER A 552 -0.28 -5.34 1.32
CA SER A 552 0.90 -5.21 2.18
C SER A 552 0.56 -4.99 3.66
N ASN A 553 -0.55 -4.32 3.95
CA ASN A 553 -0.99 -4.01 5.32
C ASN A 553 -1.89 -5.09 5.94
N CYS A 554 -2.23 -6.16 5.21
CA CYS A 554 -3.17 -7.16 5.70
C CYS A 554 -2.50 -8.19 6.61
N PRO A 555 -2.98 -8.41 7.86
CA PRO A 555 -2.45 -9.41 8.76
C PRO A 555 -2.53 -10.86 8.23
N SER A 556 -3.51 -11.15 7.35
CA SER A 556 -3.73 -12.49 6.79
C SER A 556 -3.13 -12.72 5.41
N ARG A 557 -2.28 -11.79 4.91
CA ARG A 557 -1.75 -11.82 3.53
C ARG A 557 -1.01 -13.11 3.17
N ASP A 558 -0.36 -13.73 4.15
CA ASP A 558 0.42 -14.95 3.95
C ASP A 558 -0.31 -16.22 4.43
N LEU A 559 -1.46 -16.05 5.08
CA LEU A 559 -2.27 -17.10 5.65
C LEU A 559 -3.45 -17.50 4.74
N THR A 560 -4.32 -16.53 4.40
CA THR A 560 -5.59 -16.75 3.70
C THR A 560 -5.81 -15.72 2.61
N LEU A 561 -6.95 -15.02 2.59
CA LEU A 561 -7.26 -13.98 1.61
C LEU A 561 -6.78 -12.61 2.06
N THR A 562 -6.28 -11.83 1.10
CA THR A 562 -6.00 -10.40 1.23
C THR A 562 -7.26 -9.56 1.02
N PRO A 563 -7.25 -8.23 1.29
CA PRO A 563 -8.43 -7.40 1.05
C PRO A 563 -8.90 -7.41 -0.41
N ARG A 564 -7.99 -7.27 -1.40
CA ARG A 564 -8.33 -7.41 -2.84
C ARG A 564 -8.99 -8.76 -3.13
N GLN A 565 -8.39 -9.83 -2.64
CA GLN A 565 -8.88 -11.19 -2.85
C GLN A 565 -10.26 -11.42 -2.21
N ARG A 566 -10.50 -10.87 -1.00
CA ARG A 566 -11.81 -10.91 -0.36
C ARG A 566 -12.88 -10.23 -1.19
N ILE A 567 -12.58 -9.04 -1.71
CA ILE A 567 -13.51 -8.27 -2.56
C ILE A 567 -13.79 -9.05 -3.85
N ALA A 568 -12.75 -9.60 -4.50
CA ALA A 568 -12.93 -10.36 -5.74
C ALA A 568 -13.78 -11.61 -5.52
N VAL A 569 -13.53 -12.37 -4.44
CA VAL A 569 -14.33 -13.56 -4.10
C VAL A 569 -15.75 -13.17 -3.68
N PHE A 570 -15.94 -12.12 -2.90
CA PHE A 570 -17.25 -11.61 -2.50
C PHE A 570 -18.09 -11.21 -3.73
N LYS A 571 -17.50 -10.47 -4.67
CA LYS A 571 -18.14 -10.09 -5.93
C LYS A 571 -18.55 -11.32 -6.76
N GLU A 572 -17.72 -12.36 -6.80
CA GLU A 572 -18.07 -13.61 -7.53
C GLU A 572 -19.19 -14.38 -6.84
N ILE A 573 -19.18 -14.51 -5.51
CA ILE A 573 -20.27 -15.11 -4.75
C ILE A 573 -21.58 -14.35 -5.02
N PHE A 574 -21.54 -13.02 -5.01
CA PHE A 574 -22.68 -12.17 -5.34
C PHE A 574 -23.18 -12.41 -6.78
N ARG A 575 -22.26 -12.43 -7.76
CA ARG A 575 -22.59 -12.70 -9.16
C ARG A 575 -23.26 -14.06 -9.35
N LEU A 576 -22.73 -15.11 -8.69
CA LEU A 576 -23.31 -16.44 -8.74
C LEU A 576 -24.70 -16.48 -8.09
N LYS A 577 -24.89 -15.80 -6.98
CA LYS A 577 -26.21 -15.68 -6.32
C LYS A 577 -27.24 -14.99 -7.21
N SER A 578 -26.83 -14.03 -8.05
CA SER A 578 -27.72 -13.25 -8.94
C SER A 578 -28.16 -14.01 -10.19
N ILE A 579 -27.66 -15.21 -10.45
CA ILE A 579 -28.07 -16.03 -11.59
C ILE A 579 -29.31 -16.83 -11.22
N ASP A 580 -30.45 -16.61 -11.90
CA ASP A 580 -31.71 -17.30 -11.60
C ASP A 580 -31.66 -18.80 -11.88
N ASN A 581 -31.08 -19.20 -13.05
CA ASN A 581 -30.99 -20.58 -13.49
C ASN A 581 -29.52 -21.02 -13.54
N ARG A 582 -28.92 -21.26 -12.36
CA ARG A 582 -27.53 -21.73 -12.26
C ARG A 582 -27.39 -23.15 -12.83
N THR A 583 -26.28 -23.38 -13.56
CA THR A 583 -25.88 -24.76 -13.92
C THR A 583 -25.42 -25.50 -12.64
N PRO A 584 -25.45 -26.86 -12.67
CA PRO A 584 -24.94 -27.63 -11.53
C PRO A 584 -23.49 -27.27 -11.12
N GLU A 585 -22.65 -26.91 -12.08
CA GLU A 585 -21.29 -26.46 -11.83
C GLU A 585 -21.24 -25.10 -11.13
N GLN A 586 -22.09 -24.16 -11.54
CA GLN A 586 -22.21 -22.84 -10.91
C GLN A 586 -22.76 -22.96 -9.49
N GLU A 587 -23.74 -23.84 -9.27
CA GLU A 587 -24.30 -24.10 -7.96
C GLU A 587 -23.26 -24.71 -7.01
N LYS A 588 -22.54 -25.75 -7.47
CA LYS A 588 -21.43 -26.34 -6.72
C LYS A 588 -20.34 -25.30 -6.41
N ARG A 589 -19.97 -24.48 -7.40
CA ARG A 589 -18.98 -23.41 -7.20
C ARG A 589 -19.44 -22.40 -6.15
N LEU A 590 -20.71 -21.99 -6.16
CA LEU A 590 -21.27 -21.08 -5.16
C LEU A 590 -21.17 -21.68 -3.75
N GLN A 591 -21.54 -22.95 -3.58
CA GLN A 591 -21.46 -23.67 -2.31
C GLN A 591 -20.02 -23.77 -1.81
N ASP A 592 -19.08 -24.23 -2.65
CA ASP A 592 -17.67 -24.39 -2.30
C ASP A 592 -17.01 -23.04 -1.93
N MET A 593 -17.33 -21.98 -2.68
CA MET A 593 -16.79 -20.65 -2.42
C MET A 593 -17.36 -20.05 -1.15
N SER A 594 -18.66 -20.16 -0.90
CA SER A 594 -19.29 -19.64 0.30
C SER A 594 -18.77 -20.34 1.57
N ALA A 595 -18.69 -21.68 1.55
CA ALA A 595 -18.15 -22.45 2.68
C ALA A 595 -16.68 -22.10 2.99
N SER A 596 -15.85 -21.97 1.96
CA SER A 596 -14.44 -21.59 2.16
C SER A 596 -14.28 -20.13 2.60
N PHE A 597 -15.18 -19.24 2.19
CA PHE A 597 -15.13 -17.82 2.55
C PHE A 597 -15.35 -17.57 4.04
N ASP A 598 -16.06 -18.45 4.75
CA ASP A 598 -16.28 -18.34 6.20
C ASP A 598 -14.96 -18.31 6.97
N TYR A 599 -14.01 -19.17 6.62
CA TYR A 599 -12.68 -19.14 7.24
C TYR A 599 -11.75 -18.14 6.53
N ASP A 600 -11.50 -18.34 5.23
CA ASP A 600 -10.46 -17.60 4.50
C ASP A 600 -10.81 -16.11 4.32
N GLY A 601 -12.09 -15.76 4.19
CA GLY A 601 -12.57 -14.39 3.99
C GLY A 601 -12.99 -13.71 5.29
N ASN A 602 -13.84 -14.38 6.08
CA ASN A 602 -14.50 -13.81 7.24
C ASN A 602 -13.70 -14.00 8.55
N ALA A 603 -13.40 -15.24 8.94
CA ALA A 603 -12.78 -15.54 10.24
C ALA A 603 -11.37 -14.93 10.38
N THR A 604 -10.56 -15.00 9.33
CA THR A 604 -9.19 -14.49 9.32
C THR A 604 -9.07 -12.99 8.99
N CYS A 605 -10.18 -12.28 8.79
CA CYS A 605 -10.14 -10.83 8.69
C CYS A 605 -10.07 -10.20 10.08
N ALA A 606 -9.00 -9.48 10.39
CA ALA A 606 -8.83 -8.73 11.63
C ALA A 606 -9.83 -7.55 11.77
N ALA A 607 -10.44 -7.11 10.68
CA ALA A 607 -11.30 -5.92 10.61
C ALA A 607 -10.64 -4.67 11.26
N ASP A 608 -9.30 -4.58 11.17
CA ASP A 608 -8.48 -3.50 11.73
C ASP A 608 -8.56 -2.20 10.91
N GLY A 609 -8.98 -2.29 9.64
CA GLY A 609 -9.12 -1.17 8.74
C GLY A 609 -7.80 -0.68 8.13
N MET A 610 -6.66 -1.33 8.38
CA MET A 610 -5.37 -0.93 7.81
C MET A 610 -5.30 -1.01 6.29
N CYS A 611 -6.19 -1.80 5.67
CA CYS A 611 -6.37 -1.82 4.23
C CYS A 611 -6.86 -0.47 3.66
N GLN A 612 -7.63 0.31 4.42
CA GLN A 612 -8.12 1.63 4.05
C GLN A 612 -6.98 2.66 3.98
N GLU A 613 -5.98 2.55 4.84
CA GLU A 613 -4.83 3.49 4.89
C GLU A 613 -3.96 3.42 3.62
N LYS A 614 -3.91 2.25 3.00
CA LYS A 614 -3.20 2.06 1.72
C LYS A 614 -4.13 2.17 0.50
N CYS A 615 -5.46 2.24 0.71
CA CYS A 615 -6.42 2.32 -0.39
C CYS A 615 -6.60 3.77 -0.85
N PRO A 616 -6.27 4.10 -2.11
CA PRO A 616 -6.43 5.45 -2.62
C PRO A 616 -7.88 5.96 -2.57
N VAL A 617 -8.85 5.07 -2.78
CA VAL A 617 -10.30 5.37 -2.68
C VAL A 617 -10.89 5.03 -1.29
N LYS A 618 -10.03 4.85 -0.29
CA LYS A 618 -10.39 4.67 1.14
C LYS A 618 -11.36 3.52 1.43
N ILE A 619 -11.29 2.42 0.67
CA ILE A 619 -12.11 1.22 0.94
C ILE A 619 -11.61 0.50 2.18
N ASN A 620 -12.50 0.33 3.15
CA ASN A 620 -12.29 -0.49 4.33
C ASN A 620 -12.94 -1.88 4.14
N THR A 621 -12.16 -2.86 3.75
CA THR A 621 -12.65 -4.24 3.61
C THR A 621 -13.11 -4.82 4.95
N GLY A 622 -12.61 -4.30 6.08
CA GLY A 622 -13.09 -4.67 7.40
C GLY A 622 -14.56 -4.33 7.64
N GLU A 623 -15.05 -3.20 7.07
CA GLU A 623 -16.48 -2.85 7.14
C GLU A 623 -17.34 -3.80 6.31
N LEU A 624 -16.88 -4.20 5.10
CA LEU A 624 -17.56 -5.25 4.33
C LEU A 624 -17.69 -6.53 5.15
N ILE A 625 -16.62 -6.97 5.82
CA ILE A 625 -16.66 -8.19 6.62
C ILE A 625 -17.55 -8.05 7.86
N LYS A 626 -17.61 -6.88 8.50
CA LYS A 626 -18.57 -6.62 9.57
C LYS A 626 -20.02 -6.69 9.07
N HIS A 627 -20.27 -6.19 7.85
CA HIS A 627 -21.58 -6.30 7.20
C HIS A 627 -21.95 -7.76 6.94
N VAL A 628 -21.06 -8.55 6.36
CA VAL A 628 -21.25 -10.00 6.16
C VAL A 628 -21.52 -10.72 7.50
N ARG A 629 -20.82 -10.31 8.58
CA ARG A 629 -21.07 -10.85 9.93
C ARG A 629 -22.45 -10.46 10.48
N ALA A 630 -22.90 -9.24 10.19
CA ALA A 630 -24.20 -8.76 10.63
C ALA A 630 -25.34 -9.50 9.91
N GLU A 631 -25.26 -9.66 8.59
CA GLU A 631 -26.20 -10.47 7.81
C GLU A 631 -26.29 -11.91 8.34
N ALA A 632 -25.15 -12.53 8.67
CA ALA A 632 -25.14 -13.87 9.27
C ALA A 632 -25.81 -13.92 10.67
N MET A 633 -25.85 -12.80 11.41
CA MET A 633 -26.54 -12.73 12.71
C MET A 633 -28.06 -12.59 12.58
N ASP A 634 -28.57 -12.08 11.46
CA ASP A 634 -30.01 -12.05 11.17
C ASP A 634 -30.58 -13.48 11.09
N ASP A 635 -29.78 -14.42 10.60
CA ASP A 635 -30.13 -15.86 10.55
C ASP A 635 -29.93 -16.56 11.92
N MET A 636 -29.37 -15.88 12.93
CA MET A 636 -29.06 -16.42 14.25
C MET A 636 -29.75 -15.66 15.40
N PRO A 637 -31.07 -15.64 15.48
CA PRO A 637 -31.81 -14.82 16.48
C PRO A 637 -31.47 -15.17 17.93
N LYS A 638 -31.04 -16.40 18.22
CA LYS A 638 -30.58 -16.79 19.55
C LYS A 638 -29.29 -16.10 19.96
N ALA A 639 -28.33 -15.97 19.02
CA ALA A 639 -27.05 -15.30 19.25
C ALA A 639 -27.27 -13.78 19.48
N SER A 640 -28.15 -13.16 18.70
CA SER A 640 -28.53 -11.74 18.87
C SER A 640 -29.19 -11.48 20.26
N LYS A 641 -30.09 -12.35 20.71
CA LYS A 641 -30.65 -12.25 22.08
C LYS A 641 -29.61 -12.39 23.19
N VAL A 642 -28.63 -13.28 23.02
CA VAL A 642 -27.49 -13.40 23.97
C VAL A 642 -26.65 -12.12 23.98
N ALA A 643 -26.36 -11.54 22.82
CA ALA A 643 -25.64 -10.27 22.75
C ALA A 643 -26.38 -9.13 23.45
N ASP A 644 -27.72 -9.07 23.32
CA ASP A 644 -28.56 -8.09 24.00
C ASP A 644 -28.54 -8.29 25.55
N VAL A 645 -28.62 -9.53 26.01
CA VAL A 645 -28.51 -9.84 27.45
C VAL A 645 -27.15 -9.43 28.00
N VAL A 646 -26.05 -9.72 27.26
CA VAL A 646 -24.69 -9.30 27.62
C VAL A 646 -24.58 -7.79 27.65
N ALA A 647 -25.10 -7.08 26.67
CA ALA A 647 -25.05 -5.62 26.58
C ALA A 647 -25.83 -4.96 27.74
N ASN A 648 -27.03 -5.49 28.06
CA ASN A 648 -27.87 -5.00 29.14
C ASN A 648 -27.28 -5.24 30.55
N ASN A 649 -26.50 -6.32 30.71
CA ASN A 649 -25.87 -6.72 31.96
C ASN A 649 -24.33 -6.64 31.90
N PHE A 650 -23.79 -5.63 31.17
CA PHE A 650 -22.37 -5.57 30.88
C PHE A 650 -21.48 -5.55 32.12
N GLY A 651 -21.89 -4.88 33.18
CA GLY A 651 -21.15 -4.85 34.45
C GLY A 651 -20.98 -6.25 35.07
N ALA A 652 -22.05 -7.05 35.12
CA ALA A 652 -22.00 -8.43 35.59
C ALA A 652 -21.14 -9.31 34.67
N THR A 653 -21.22 -9.10 33.33
CA THR A 653 -20.41 -9.79 32.36
C THR A 653 -18.91 -9.48 32.55
N ALA A 654 -18.56 -8.22 32.73
CA ALA A 654 -17.17 -7.79 32.96
C ALA A 654 -16.59 -8.39 34.24
N TRP A 655 -17.41 -8.42 35.34
CA TRP A 655 -17.06 -9.07 36.59
C TRP A 655 -16.82 -10.57 36.40
N THR A 656 -17.68 -11.26 35.65
CA THR A 656 -17.54 -12.70 35.37
C THR A 656 -16.24 -12.99 34.63
N PHE A 657 -15.89 -12.20 33.60
CA PHE A 657 -14.62 -12.34 32.89
C PHE A 657 -13.39 -12.08 33.77
N ASN A 658 -13.48 -11.09 34.68
CA ASN A 658 -12.43 -10.83 35.66
C ASN A 658 -12.20 -12.05 36.57
N LYS A 659 -13.27 -12.69 37.10
CA LYS A 659 -13.18 -13.91 37.93
C LYS A 659 -12.66 -15.11 37.12
N LEU A 660 -13.02 -15.22 35.84
CA LEU A 660 -12.49 -16.25 34.97
C LEU A 660 -10.98 -16.11 34.78
N LEU A 661 -10.45 -14.89 34.60
CA LEU A 661 -9.02 -14.64 34.54
C LEU A 661 -8.31 -15.05 35.84
N THR A 662 -8.91 -14.79 37.01
CA THR A 662 -8.38 -15.26 38.29
C THR A 662 -8.26 -16.80 38.31
N ALA A 663 -9.32 -17.50 37.85
CA ALA A 663 -9.29 -18.96 37.79
C ALA A 663 -8.23 -19.51 36.83
N VAL A 664 -8.05 -18.85 35.68
CA VAL A 664 -7.01 -19.21 34.69
C VAL A 664 -5.61 -18.97 35.26
N ASP A 665 -5.38 -17.89 36.02
CA ASP A 665 -4.09 -17.60 36.67
C ASP A 665 -3.76 -18.64 37.75
N VAL A 666 -4.75 -19.07 38.55
CA VAL A 666 -4.59 -20.17 39.49
C VAL A 666 -4.27 -21.49 38.77
N ALA A 667 -5.01 -21.79 37.68
CA ALA A 667 -4.74 -22.97 36.87
C ALA A 667 -3.32 -22.94 36.27
N HIS A 668 -2.86 -21.78 35.80
CA HIS A 668 -1.48 -21.59 35.33
C HIS A 668 -0.47 -21.89 36.43
N SER A 669 -0.69 -21.38 37.65
CA SER A 669 0.23 -21.57 38.79
C SER A 669 0.33 -23.03 39.23
N VAL A 670 -0.75 -23.82 39.06
CA VAL A 670 -0.81 -25.23 39.43
C VAL A 670 -0.32 -26.19 38.33
N LEU A 671 -0.77 -25.96 37.09
CA LEU A 671 -0.52 -26.87 35.96
C LEU A 671 0.73 -26.53 35.16
N GLY A 672 1.18 -25.28 35.24
CA GLY A 672 2.30 -24.75 34.44
C GLY A 672 1.90 -24.39 33.01
N PRO A 673 2.72 -23.59 32.31
CA PRO A 673 2.39 -22.97 31.00
C PRO A 673 2.19 -24.02 29.89
N GLY A 674 3.00 -25.09 29.86
CA GLY A 674 2.93 -26.10 28.78
C GLY A 674 1.62 -26.90 28.80
N VAL A 675 1.20 -27.34 29.99
CA VAL A 675 -0.03 -28.14 30.16
C VAL A 675 -1.27 -27.26 29.86
N LEU A 676 -1.31 -26.03 30.36
CA LEU A 676 -2.44 -25.12 30.13
C LEU A 676 -2.59 -24.74 28.65
N LYS A 677 -1.47 -24.48 27.96
CA LYS A 677 -1.48 -24.27 26.52
C LYS A 677 -2.00 -25.48 25.75
N GLY A 678 -1.55 -26.69 26.11
CA GLY A 678 -2.01 -27.94 25.47
C GLY A 678 -3.52 -28.16 25.64
N ILE A 679 -4.04 -27.98 26.88
CA ILE A 679 -5.48 -28.13 27.17
C ILE A 679 -6.31 -27.08 26.43
N SER A 680 -5.93 -25.81 26.50
CA SER A 680 -6.67 -24.72 25.84
C SER A 680 -6.64 -24.84 24.30
N GLY A 681 -5.52 -25.30 23.71
CA GLY A 681 -5.41 -25.56 22.29
C GLY A 681 -6.29 -26.74 21.84
N ALA A 682 -6.40 -27.82 22.64
CA ALA A 682 -7.33 -28.91 22.38
C ALA A 682 -8.79 -28.45 22.47
N LEU A 683 -9.15 -27.65 23.49
CA LEU A 683 -10.48 -27.08 23.63
C LEU A 683 -10.83 -26.09 22.51
N ASN A 684 -9.87 -25.28 22.06
CA ASN A 684 -10.02 -24.39 20.92
C ASN A 684 -10.46 -25.16 19.67
N LYS A 685 -9.73 -26.23 19.32
CA LYS A 685 -10.05 -27.09 18.17
C LYS A 685 -11.40 -27.82 18.35
N ALA A 686 -11.65 -28.41 19.50
CA ALA A 686 -12.88 -29.15 19.79
C ALA A 686 -14.13 -28.25 19.79
N SER A 687 -14.01 -26.98 20.15
CA SER A 687 -15.08 -25.98 20.15
C SER A 687 -15.25 -25.24 18.83
N ASN A 688 -14.59 -25.69 17.75
CA ASN A 688 -14.55 -24.96 16.47
C ASN A 688 -14.13 -23.48 16.66
N HIS A 689 -13.02 -23.30 17.37
CA HIS A 689 -12.40 -21.99 17.66
C HIS A 689 -13.30 -21.03 18.51
N MET A 690 -14.27 -21.53 19.24
CA MET A 690 -15.04 -20.71 20.17
C MET A 690 -14.28 -20.39 21.45
N VAL A 691 -13.52 -21.35 21.98
CA VAL A 691 -12.66 -21.18 23.17
C VAL A 691 -11.32 -20.59 22.75
N PRO A 692 -10.88 -19.46 23.35
CA PRO A 692 -9.56 -18.89 23.07
C PRO A 692 -8.41 -19.82 23.52
N GLU A 693 -7.31 -19.84 22.75
CA GLU A 693 -6.07 -20.49 23.17
C GLU A 693 -5.34 -19.61 24.19
N TRP A 694 -4.85 -20.22 25.26
CA TRP A 694 -4.05 -19.55 26.28
C TRP A 694 -2.60 -19.36 25.84
N ASN A 695 -1.96 -18.25 26.25
CA ASN A 695 -0.54 -17.99 26.06
C ASN A 695 0.12 -17.45 27.35
N PRO A 696 1.45 -17.53 27.49
CA PRO A 696 2.18 -17.14 28.73
C PRO A 696 2.03 -15.67 29.14
N TYR A 697 1.66 -14.81 28.22
CA TYR A 697 1.48 -13.37 28.45
C TYR A 697 0.02 -12.98 28.72
N MET A 698 -0.86 -13.97 28.98
CA MET A 698 -2.23 -13.72 29.39
C MET A 698 -2.24 -12.90 30.67
N PRO A 699 -3.06 -11.83 30.76
CA PRO A 699 -3.10 -10.97 31.93
C PRO A 699 -3.77 -11.66 33.13
N LYS A 700 -3.37 -11.25 34.33
CA LYS A 700 -4.14 -11.50 35.55
C LYS A 700 -5.45 -10.74 35.54
N ALA A 701 -6.35 -11.08 36.45
CA ALA A 701 -7.51 -10.25 36.73
C ALA A 701 -7.06 -8.85 37.21
N ALA A 702 -7.71 -7.81 36.70
CA ALA A 702 -7.48 -6.45 37.21
C ALA A 702 -8.02 -6.32 38.66
N SER A 703 -7.30 -5.56 39.49
CA SER A 703 -7.82 -5.10 40.79
C SER A 703 -9.02 -4.16 40.60
N PRO A 704 -9.95 -4.08 41.53
CA PRO A 704 -11.01 -3.08 41.49
C PRO A 704 -10.44 -1.66 41.35
N LEU A 705 -11.07 -0.83 40.53
CA LEU A 705 -10.69 0.56 40.39
C LEU A 705 -10.96 1.32 41.68
N ASP A 706 -9.99 2.13 42.12
CA ASP A 706 -10.24 3.15 43.13
C ASP A 706 -11.07 4.30 42.48
N MET A 707 -12.33 4.41 42.86
CA MET A 707 -13.23 5.44 42.34
C MET A 707 -13.01 6.82 43.02
N ASN A 708 -12.14 6.89 44.01
CA ASN A 708 -11.74 8.12 44.70
C ASN A 708 -10.24 8.37 44.46
N PRO A 709 -9.84 8.76 43.23
CA PRO A 709 -8.44 8.98 42.94
C PRO A 709 -7.84 10.05 43.85
N PRO A 710 -6.56 9.92 44.26
CA PRO A 710 -5.93 10.93 45.12
C PRO A 710 -5.97 12.29 44.44
N LYS A 711 -6.38 13.31 45.21
CA LYS A 711 -6.31 14.69 44.74
C LYS A 711 -4.83 15.10 44.62
N PRO A 712 -4.46 15.78 43.52
CA PRO A 712 -3.07 16.20 43.32
C PRO A 712 -2.60 17.08 44.50
N ALA A 713 -1.39 16.81 44.99
CA ALA A 713 -0.81 17.50 46.13
C ALA A 713 -0.53 19.00 45.88
N VAL A 714 -0.42 19.41 44.62
CA VAL A 714 -0.28 20.80 44.19
C VAL A 714 -1.65 21.26 43.70
N SER A 715 -2.24 22.28 44.37
CA SER A 715 -3.48 22.90 43.91
C SER A 715 -3.30 23.47 42.53
N ALA A 716 -4.01 22.94 41.55
CA ALA A 716 -3.91 23.35 40.17
C ALA A 716 -4.48 24.76 40.00
N GLU A 717 -3.62 25.78 39.91
CA GLU A 717 -4.01 27.05 39.30
C GLU A 717 -4.34 26.82 37.83
N ALA A 718 -5.44 27.37 37.37
CA ALA A 718 -5.97 27.20 36.04
C ALA A 718 -4.98 27.73 34.98
N ASP A 719 -4.52 26.89 34.10
CA ASP A 719 -3.82 27.32 32.87
C ASP A 719 -4.81 28.08 32.00
N LYS A 720 -4.59 29.38 31.79
CA LYS A 720 -5.45 30.25 30.99
C LYS A 720 -6.94 30.22 31.35
N GLY A 721 -7.29 30.04 32.64
CA GLY A 721 -8.68 30.02 33.12
C GLY A 721 -9.40 28.65 32.95
N ILE A 722 -8.73 27.61 32.51
CA ILE A 722 -9.27 26.25 32.41
C ILE A 722 -8.75 25.43 33.59
N PRO A 723 -9.61 24.86 34.46
CA PRO A 723 -9.18 23.99 35.55
C PRO A 723 -8.42 22.77 35.00
N ARG A 724 -7.28 22.38 35.63
CA ARG A 724 -6.56 21.14 35.29
C ARG A 724 -7.36 19.92 35.67
N LYS A 725 -8.42 19.62 34.89
CA LYS A 725 -9.31 18.46 35.06
C LYS A 725 -9.26 17.59 33.83
N VAL A 726 -9.24 16.28 34.02
CA VAL A 726 -9.27 15.30 32.96
C VAL A 726 -10.35 14.25 33.26
N VAL A 727 -11.21 13.98 32.27
CA VAL A 727 -12.15 12.87 32.34
C VAL A 727 -11.38 11.62 31.93
N TYR A 728 -11.17 10.71 32.85
CA TYR A 728 -10.50 9.45 32.54
C TYR A 728 -11.53 8.34 32.39
N MET A 729 -11.53 7.72 31.20
CA MET A 729 -12.36 6.58 30.84
C MET A 729 -11.47 5.33 30.68
N PRO A 730 -11.17 4.59 31.78
CA PRO A 730 -10.52 3.29 31.65
C PRO A 730 -11.39 2.33 30.84
N ALA A 731 -10.85 1.78 29.77
CA ALA A 731 -11.56 0.85 28.90
C ALA A 731 -11.98 -0.43 29.67
N CYS A 732 -12.98 -1.15 29.14
CA CYS A 732 -13.42 -2.40 29.77
C CYS A 732 -12.26 -3.42 29.86
N VAL A 733 -11.36 -3.43 28.88
CA VAL A 733 -10.13 -4.27 28.90
C VAL A 733 -9.27 -3.94 30.12
N THR A 734 -9.00 -2.68 30.41
CA THR A 734 -8.20 -2.25 31.55
C THR A 734 -8.87 -2.58 32.90
N ARG A 735 -10.21 -2.55 32.95
CA ARG A 735 -10.99 -2.91 34.14
C ARG A 735 -11.09 -4.42 34.38
N ILE A 736 -10.93 -5.23 33.34
CA ILE A 736 -11.00 -6.71 33.40
C ILE A 736 -9.62 -7.31 33.54
N MET A 737 -8.63 -6.81 32.77
CA MET A 737 -7.30 -7.37 32.61
C MET A 737 -6.24 -6.52 33.31
N GLY A 738 -5.56 -7.10 34.28
CA GLY A 738 -4.42 -6.50 34.99
C GLY A 738 -3.08 -6.73 34.27
N PRO A 739 -1.94 -6.61 34.97
CA PRO A 739 -0.63 -6.94 34.43
C PRO A 739 -0.52 -8.43 34.06
N ALA A 740 0.40 -8.78 33.17
CA ALA A 740 0.66 -10.18 32.85
C ALA A 740 1.34 -10.90 34.02
N THR A 741 1.14 -12.23 34.14
CA THR A 741 1.77 -13.05 35.17
C THR A 741 3.30 -12.97 35.07
N THR A 742 3.84 -12.89 33.87
CA THR A 742 5.27 -12.75 33.56
C THR A 742 5.85 -11.38 33.96
N ASP A 743 5.02 -10.37 34.26
CA ASP A 743 5.45 -9.05 34.75
C ASP A 743 5.97 -9.07 36.21
N ASN A 744 5.99 -10.24 36.87
CA ASN A 744 6.37 -10.37 38.28
C ASN A 744 7.87 -10.08 38.58
N VAL A 745 8.70 -9.90 37.56
CA VAL A 745 10.16 -9.73 37.73
C VAL A 745 10.55 -8.35 38.25
N ASN A 746 9.69 -7.33 38.05
CA ASN A 746 9.95 -5.97 38.50
C ASN A 746 8.75 -5.44 39.31
N PRO A 747 8.89 -4.96 40.56
CA PRO A 747 7.82 -4.46 41.40
C PRO A 747 6.97 -3.37 40.73
N GLY A 748 7.55 -2.47 39.93
CA GLY A 748 6.84 -1.44 39.18
C GLY A 748 5.90 -2.00 38.10
N ASN A 749 6.09 -3.24 37.67
CA ASN A 749 5.31 -3.89 36.64
C ASN A 749 4.06 -4.59 37.19
N GLN A 750 3.90 -4.67 38.51
CA GLN A 750 2.71 -5.20 39.16
C GLN A 750 1.54 -4.20 39.16
N GLN A 751 1.80 -2.92 38.88
CA GLN A 751 0.81 -1.88 38.77
C GLN A 751 0.06 -1.98 37.43
N SER A 752 -1.21 -1.67 37.45
CA SER A 752 -2.04 -1.64 36.23
C SER A 752 -1.78 -0.38 35.38
N VAL A 753 -2.19 -0.40 34.13
CA VAL A 753 -2.23 0.80 33.24
C VAL A 753 -2.98 1.95 33.93
N HIS A 754 -4.08 1.63 34.62
CA HIS A 754 -4.86 2.59 35.38
C HIS A 754 -4.02 3.31 36.46
N GLU A 755 -3.30 2.55 37.31
CA GLU A 755 -2.46 3.13 38.35
C GLU A 755 -1.33 3.97 37.77
N LYS A 756 -0.73 3.56 36.67
CA LYS A 756 0.30 4.33 35.95
C LYS A 756 -0.22 5.66 35.41
N LEU A 757 -1.39 5.67 34.80
CA LEU A 757 -2.02 6.90 34.32
C LEU A 757 -2.41 7.83 35.46
N LEU A 758 -2.93 7.32 36.57
CA LEU A 758 -3.21 8.13 37.76
C LEU A 758 -1.93 8.77 38.32
N SER A 759 -0.82 8.03 38.34
CA SER A 759 0.50 8.56 38.72
C SER A 759 0.93 9.71 37.82
N ILE A 760 0.83 9.55 36.50
CA ILE A 760 1.19 10.58 35.52
C ILE A 760 0.29 11.83 35.67
N PHE A 761 -1.02 11.66 35.81
CA PHE A 761 -1.96 12.77 36.03
C PHE A 761 -1.66 13.52 37.34
N ASN A 762 -1.35 12.77 38.39
CA ASN A 762 -1.01 13.34 39.69
C ASN A 762 0.32 14.15 39.64
N LYS A 763 1.37 13.59 38.97
CA LYS A 763 2.64 14.31 38.74
C LYS A 763 2.43 15.62 37.97
N ALA A 764 1.50 15.62 37.00
CA ALA A 764 1.16 16.77 36.17
C ALA A 764 0.15 17.74 36.83
N GLY A 765 -0.37 17.41 38.03
CA GLY A 765 -1.32 18.24 38.77
C GLY A 765 -2.77 18.21 38.21
N TYR A 766 -3.19 17.15 37.55
CA TYR A 766 -4.55 17.00 37.03
C TYR A 766 -5.49 16.30 38.01
N GLU A 767 -6.68 16.88 38.22
CA GLU A 767 -7.79 16.24 38.94
C GLU A 767 -8.51 15.29 37.98
N VAL A 768 -8.66 14.03 38.40
CA VAL A 768 -9.29 12.98 37.58
C VAL A 768 -10.78 12.90 37.88
N ILE A 769 -11.61 12.89 36.86
CA ILE A 769 -13.07 12.72 36.91
C ILE A 769 -13.42 11.40 36.18
N TYR A 770 -14.19 10.54 36.81
CA TYR A 770 -14.74 9.34 36.17
C TYR A 770 -16.15 9.58 35.64
N PRO A 771 -16.50 9.03 34.43
CA PRO A 771 -17.86 9.01 33.95
C PRO A 771 -18.79 8.20 34.89
N GLU A 772 -20.03 8.62 35.03
CA GLU A 772 -21.03 7.86 35.74
C GLU A 772 -21.29 6.48 35.07
N GLY A 773 -21.62 5.46 35.88
CA GLY A 773 -21.90 4.13 35.37
C GLY A 773 -20.72 3.40 34.75
N LEU A 774 -19.48 3.82 35.06
CA LEU A 774 -18.25 3.30 34.45
C LEU A 774 -18.17 1.77 34.45
N ASN A 775 -18.59 1.10 35.53
CA ASN A 775 -18.51 -0.37 35.65
C ASN A 775 -19.35 -1.12 34.60
N SER A 776 -20.42 -0.50 34.09
CA SER A 776 -21.28 -1.05 33.02
C SER A 776 -21.04 -0.44 31.65
N SER A 777 -20.08 0.51 31.52
CA SER A 777 -19.77 1.21 30.28
C SER A 777 -18.97 0.34 29.33
N CYS A 778 -19.25 0.45 28.02
CA CYS A 778 -18.52 -0.20 26.93
C CYS A 778 -18.63 0.65 25.66
N CYS A 779 -17.55 0.73 24.89
CA CYS A 779 -17.53 1.45 23.60
C CYS A 779 -18.31 0.74 22.47
N GLY A 780 -18.78 -0.48 22.68
CA GLY A 780 -19.51 -1.27 21.68
C GLY A 780 -18.61 -2.08 20.71
N MET A 781 -17.29 -1.88 20.69
CA MET A 781 -16.37 -2.53 19.76
C MET A 781 -16.51 -4.05 19.72
N MET A 782 -16.64 -4.72 20.86
CA MET A 782 -16.74 -6.17 20.94
C MET A 782 -18.02 -6.72 20.26
N PHE A 783 -19.09 -5.94 20.24
CA PHE A 783 -20.35 -6.28 19.56
C PHE A 783 -20.23 -5.98 18.06
N ASN A 784 -19.76 -4.77 17.70
CA ASN A 784 -19.61 -4.32 16.32
C ASN A 784 -18.70 -5.26 15.51
N SER A 785 -17.56 -5.66 16.05
CA SER A 785 -16.61 -6.56 15.36
C SER A 785 -17.17 -7.95 15.06
N ARG A 786 -18.22 -8.36 15.74
CA ARG A 786 -18.92 -9.65 15.59
C ARG A 786 -20.23 -9.58 14.82
N GLY A 787 -20.67 -8.37 14.41
CA GLY A 787 -21.90 -8.15 13.65
C GLY A 787 -23.14 -7.81 14.51
N PHE A 788 -23.04 -7.70 15.84
CA PHE A 788 -24.16 -7.33 16.72
C PHE A 788 -24.33 -5.81 16.76
N LYS A 789 -24.72 -5.23 15.65
CA LYS A 789 -24.81 -3.77 15.45
C LYS A 789 -25.77 -3.08 16.46
N PRO A 790 -27.01 -3.56 16.73
CA PRO A 790 -27.89 -2.91 17.69
C PRO A 790 -27.31 -2.81 19.12
N ALA A 791 -26.66 -3.90 19.59
CA ALA A 791 -26.01 -3.91 20.89
C ALA A 791 -24.80 -2.96 20.94
N ALA A 792 -24.05 -2.82 19.84
CA ALA A 792 -22.94 -1.89 19.73
C ALA A 792 -23.42 -0.43 19.80
N GLU A 793 -24.45 -0.07 19.04
CA GLU A 793 -25.03 1.27 18.99
C GLU A 793 -25.60 1.68 20.36
N LYS A 794 -26.33 0.78 21.03
CA LYS A 794 -26.84 1.00 22.36
C LYS A 794 -25.73 1.34 23.36
N LYS A 795 -24.65 0.53 23.38
CA LYS A 795 -23.53 0.75 24.32
C LYS A 795 -22.76 2.01 24.00
N GLY A 796 -22.63 2.35 22.71
CA GLY A 796 -22.03 3.59 22.25
C GLY A 796 -22.79 4.82 22.75
N ALA A 797 -24.11 4.84 22.55
CA ALA A 797 -24.97 5.95 22.99
C ALA A 797 -24.98 6.15 24.53
N GLU A 798 -25.04 5.04 25.30
CA GLU A 798 -24.93 5.09 26.75
C GLU A 798 -23.59 5.72 27.19
N LEU A 799 -22.51 5.33 26.58
CA LEU A 799 -21.19 5.87 26.91
C LEU A 799 -21.04 7.33 26.48
N GLU A 800 -21.52 7.71 25.29
CA GLU A 800 -21.50 9.09 24.80
C GLU A 800 -22.20 10.03 25.81
N ALA A 801 -23.40 9.67 26.26
CA ALA A 801 -24.14 10.46 27.24
C ALA A 801 -23.38 10.62 28.58
N ALA A 802 -22.69 9.57 29.04
CA ALA A 802 -21.90 9.63 30.28
C ALA A 802 -20.64 10.52 30.10
N LEU A 803 -19.98 10.45 28.94
CA LEU A 803 -18.82 11.28 28.62
C LEU A 803 -19.19 12.76 28.46
N MET A 804 -20.30 13.07 27.78
CA MET A 804 -20.84 14.43 27.66
C MET A 804 -21.09 15.07 29.03
N LYS A 805 -21.74 14.33 29.93
CA LYS A 805 -21.99 14.81 31.28
C LYS A 805 -20.71 15.03 32.07
N ALA A 806 -19.79 14.07 32.07
CA ALA A 806 -18.54 14.14 32.86
C ALA A 806 -17.60 15.24 32.34
N SER A 807 -17.53 15.43 31.03
CA SER A 807 -16.68 16.45 30.40
C SER A 807 -17.27 17.85 30.37
N LYS A 808 -18.51 18.02 30.82
CA LYS A 808 -19.28 19.27 30.62
C LYS A 808 -19.34 19.68 29.15
N ASN A 809 -19.84 18.77 28.31
CA ASN A 809 -19.95 18.94 26.86
C ASN A 809 -18.59 19.22 26.17
N GLY A 810 -17.56 18.45 26.55
CA GLY A 810 -16.24 18.55 25.95
C GLY A 810 -15.35 19.67 26.51
N LYS A 811 -15.79 20.39 27.55
CA LYS A 811 -14.97 21.42 28.22
C LYS A 811 -13.72 20.84 28.88
N TYR A 812 -13.81 19.63 29.41
CA TYR A 812 -12.65 18.92 29.97
C TYR A 812 -12.17 17.87 28.98
N PRO A 813 -10.85 17.74 28.77
CA PRO A 813 -10.31 16.69 27.93
C PRO A 813 -10.65 15.30 28.48
N ILE A 814 -10.89 14.37 27.58
CA ILE A 814 -11.27 12.98 27.89
C ILE A 814 -10.14 12.07 27.45
N VAL A 815 -9.62 11.23 28.33
CA VAL A 815 -8.58 10.24 28.00
C VAL A 815 -9.15 8.84 28.06
N CYS A 816 -9.04 8.09 26.97
CA CYS A 816 -9.35 6.67 26.89
C CYS A 816 -8.04 5.86 26.71
N ASP A 817 -7.75 4.95 27.63
CA ASP A 817 -6.48 4.22 27.74
C ASP A 817 -6.31 3.05 26.76
N THR A 818 -7.21 2.91 25.80
CA THR A 818 -7.18 1.82 24.82
C THR A 818 -7.57 2.35 23.45
N SER A 819 -6.61 2.47 22.54
CA SER A 819 -6.80 3.10 21.24
C SER A 819 -7.92 2.46 20.37
N PRO A 820 -8.16 1.13 20.32
CA PRO A 820 -9.31 0.58 19.63
C PRO A 820 -10.65 1.07 20.17
N CYS A 821 -10.78 1.21 21.50
CA CYS A 821 -11.99 1.75 22.11
C CYS A 821 -12.18 3.23 21.77
N LEU A 822 -11.11 4.03 21.84
CA LEU A 822 -11.12 5.44 21.44
C LEU A 822 -11.55 5.62 19.98
N SER A 823 -10.96 4.83 19.07
CA SER A 823 -11.32 4.85 17.65
C SER A 823 -12.79 4.50 17.40
N GLN A 824 -13.34 3.51 18.13
CA GLN A 824 -14.76 3.14 18.06
C GLN A 824 -15.66 4.26 18.60
N ILE A 825 -15.27 4.90 19.70
CA ILE A 825 -16.03 6.04 20.25
C ILE A 825 -16.04 7.18 19.23
N LYS A 826 -14.87 7.61 18.76
CA LYS A 826 -14.77 8.72 17.76
C LYS A 826 -15.58 8.45 16.48
N ALA A 827 -15.69 7.19 16.04
CA ALA A 827 -16.47 6.81 14.85
C ALA A 827 -17.99 6.76 15.08
N GLY A 828 -18.44 6.54 16.31
CA GLY A 828 -19.86 6.36 16.67
C GLY A 828 -20.52 7.56 17.32
N LEU A 829 -19.82 8.69 17.47
CA LEU A 829 -20.37 9.89 18.13
C LEU A 829 -21.47 10.56 17.28
N ASN A 830 -22.58 10.89 17.95
CA ASN A 830 -23.62 11.77 17.41
C ASN A 830 -23.30 13.25 17.67
N ALA A 831 -22.49 13.54 18.70
CA ALA A 831 -22.02 14.88 19.06
C ALA A 831 -20.62 15.13 18.48
N PRO A 832 -20.49 15.76 17.30
CA PRO A 832 -19.21 15.90 16.61
C PRO A 832 -18.17 16.70 17.40
N ASP A 833 -18.59 17.72 18.16
CA ASP A 833 -17.70 18.56 18.97
C ASP A 833 -16.96 17.78 20.07
N LEU A 834 -17.57 16.71 20.60
CA LEU A 834 -16.93 15.86 21.59
C LEU A 834 -15.69 15.14 21.06
N LYS A 835 -15.63 14.90 19.75
CA LYS A 835 -14.51 14.24 19.06
C LYS A 835 -13.18 14.95 19.29
N PHE A 836 -13.18 16.28 19.35
CA PHE A 836 -12.01 17.11 19.56
C PHE A 836 -11.50 17.12 21.01
N SER A 837 -12.32 16.63 21.96
CA SER A 837 -11.95 16.55 23.36
C SER A 837 -11.51 15.15 23.79
N LEU A 838 -11.46 14.18 22.86
CA LEU A 838 -11.11 12.77 23.09
C LEU A 838 -9.67 12.50 22.68
N TYR A 839 -8.86 12.02 23.61
CA TYR A 839 -7.42 11.78 23.45
C TYR A 839 -7.02 10.35 23.84
N GLU A 840 -6.04 9.85 23.13
CA GLU A 840 -5.25 8.69 23.53
C GLU A 840 -4.23 9.14 24.60
N PRO A 841 -3.79 8.30 25.53
CA PRO A 841 -2.86 8.71 26.57
C PRO A 841 -1.60 9.41 26.07
N VAL A 842 -0.98 8.89 25.01
CA VAL A 842 0.25 9.44 24.44
C VAL A 842 0.00 10.79 23.77
N GLU A 843 -1.14 10.91 23.08
CA GLU A 843 -1.61 12.16 22.48
C GLU A 843 -1.89 13.21 23.54
N PHE A 844 -2.54 12.82 24.65
CA PHE A 844 -2.77 13.71 25.79
C PHE A 844 -1.47 14.16 26.45
N ILE A 845 -0.50 13.25 26.66
CA ILE A 845 0.83 13.58 27.21
C ILE A 845 1.51 14.62 26.31
N ARG A 846 1.50 14.41 24.99
CA ARG A 846 2.12 15.32 24.04
C ARG A 846 1.50 16.72 24.07
N HIS A 847 0.18 16.81 24.11
CA HIS A 847 -0.52 18.10 23.99
C HIS A 847 -0.65 18.87 25.31
N PHE A 848 -0.67 18.19 26.45
CA PHE A 848 -1.03 18.80 27.71
C PHE A 848 0.01 18.66 28.82
N LEU A 849 0.97 17.74 28.73
CA LEU A 849 1.83 17.40 29.85
C LEU A 849 3.33 17.68 29.62
N LEU A 850 3.79 18.02 28.42
CA LEU A 850 5.22 18.24 28.15
C LEU A 850 5.82 19.40 28.95
N ASP A 851 5.06 20.43 29.20
CA ASP A 851 5.46 21.59 29.99
C ASP A 851 5.31 21.41 31.52
N LYS A 852 4.68 20.32 31.95
CA LYS A 852 4.33 20.00 33.36
C LYS A 852 5.15 18.86 33.93
N LEU A 853 5.75 18.07 33.07
CA LEU A 853 6.58 16.92 33.44
C LEU A 853 8.04 17.15 33.02
N GLU A 854 8.96 16.73 33.85
CA GLU A 854 10.38 16.60 33.51
C GLU A 854 10.62 15.17 33.04
N PHE A 855 11.14 15.01 31.82
CA PHE A 855 11.42 13.71 31.20
C PHE A 855 12.92 13.38 31.35
N ASN A 856 13.19 12.11 31.66
CA ASN A 856 14.54 11.57 31.73
C ASN A 856 14.63 10.30 30.89
N LYS A 857 15.73 10.09 30.23
CA LYS A 857 15.99 8.85 29.51
C LYS A 857 16.33 7.73 30.50
N VAL A 858 15.57 6.66 30.49
CA VAL A 858 15.66 5.53 31.43
C VAL A 858 15.93 4.20 30.75
N ARG A 859 16.09 4.21 29.42
CA ARG A 859 16.43 3.04 28.60
C ARG A 859 17.39 3.45 27.48
N ASP A 860 18.34 2.56 27.18
CA ASP A 860 19.24 2.71 26.03
C ASP A 860 18.48 2.52 24.73
N SER A 861 17.69 1.44 24.60
CA SER A 861 16.86 1.18 23.43
C SER A 861 15.52 0.54 23.79
N VAL A 862 14.45 0.90 23.05
CA VAL A 862 13.09 0.37 23.24
C VAL A 862 12.43 0.07 21.91
N ALA A 863 11.72 -1.07 21.83
CA ALA A 863 10.87 -1.39 20.70
C ALA A 863 9.48 -0.75 20.86
N VAL A 864 8.99 -0.02 19.85
CA VAL A 864 7.68 0.63 19.90
C VAL A 864 6.76 0.11 18.79
N HIS A 865 5.59 -0.39 19.20
CA HIS A 865 4.52 -0.75 18.30
C HIS A 865 3.35 0.23 18.42
N VAL A 866 3.11 1.00 17.38
CA VAL A 866 1.92 1.85 17.28
C VAL A 866 0.76 0.99 16.79
N PRO A 867 -0.34 0.83 17.56
CA PRO A 867 -1.48 0.02 17.16
C PRO A 867 -2.17 0.53 15.89
N CYS A 868 -2.80 -0.38 15.15
CA CYS A 868 -3.55 -0.05 13.93
C CYS A 868 -4.59 1.07 14.14
N SER A 869 -5.28 1.07 15.28
CA SER A 869 -6.23 2.12 15.65
C SER A 869 -5.57 3.49 15.84
N SER A 870 -4.37 3.54 16.44
CA SER A 870 -3.61 4.78 16.63
C SER A 870 -3.07 5.31 15.30
N LYS A 871 -2.59 4.42 14.42
CA LYS A 871 -2.18 4.79 13.04
C LYS A 871 -3.35 5.39 12.26
N LYS A 872 -4.53 4.79 12.32
CA LYS A 872 -5.75 5.32 11.68
C LYS A 872 -6.21 6.68 12.24
N MET A 873 -5.87 6.99 13.47
CA MET A 873 -6.14 8.31 14.08
C MET A 873 -5.04 9.34 13.80
N GLY A 874 -3.97 8.98 13.08
CA GLY A 874 -2.89 9.89 12.71
C GLY A 874 -1.95 10.29 13.86
N ILE A 875 -1.88 9.49 14.94
CA ILE A 875 -1.11 9.83 16.15
C ILE A 875 0.22 9.06 16.28
N GLU A 876 0.72 8.49 15.18
CA GLU A 876 1.97 7.71 15.17
C GLU A 876 3.18 8.54 15.64
N ASP A 877 3.28 9.78 15.15
CA ASP A 877 4.37 10.69 15.54
C ASP A 877 4.37 10.99 17.04
N SER A 878 3.20 11.05 17.68
CA SER A 878 3.10 11.27 19.13
C SER A 878 3.72 10.11 19.91
N PHE A 879 3.54 8.86 19.44
CA PHE A 879 4.18 7.69 20.05
C PHE A 879 5.68 7.75 19.95
N MET A 880 6.21 8.04 18.77
CA MET A 880 7.66 8.08 18.53
C MET A 880 8.30 9.23 19.30
N GLN A 881 7.67 10.40 19.32
CA GLN A 881 8.16 11.57 20.06
C GLN A 881 8.21 11.31 21.59
N VAL A 882 7.12 10.84 22.18
CA VAL A 882 7.05 10.57 23.62
C VAL A 882 8.03 9.46 24.01
N ALA A 883 8.16 8.41 23.23
CA ALA A 883 9.13 7.35 23.47
C ALA A 883 10.57 7.85 23.42
N SER A 884 10.92 8.73 22.44
CA SER A 884 12.26 9.31 22.30
C SER A 884 12.67 10.25 23.45
N MET A 885 11.70 10.76 24.21
CA MET A 885 11.97 11.52 25.43
C MET A 885 12.34 10.61 26.62
N CYS A 886 12.04 9.31 26.52
CA CYS A 886 12.22 8.34 27.60
C CYS A 886 13.35 7.32 27.33
N ALA A 887 13.83 7.22 26.08
CA ALA A 887 14.88 6.28 25.67
C ALA A 887 15.85 6.94 24.68
N ASP A 888 17.11 6.43 24.64
CA ASP A 888 18.14 6.94 23.72
C ASP A 888 17.85 6.53 22.27
N GLU A 889 17.41 5.28 22.06
CA GLU A 889 17.01 4.75 20.76
C GLU A 889 15.59 4.20 20.79
N VAL A 890 14.80 4.54 19.78
CA VAL A 890 13.43 4.03 19.58
C VAL A 890 13.37 3.22 18.30
N VAL A 891 13.15 1.93 18.43
CA VAL A 891 13.08 0.97 17.31
C VAL A 891 11.61 0.73 16.95
N PRO A 892 11.15 1.19 15.77
CA PRO A 892 9.78 0.91 15.33
C PRO A 892 9.59 -0.57 14.99
N SER A 893 8.42 -1.11 15.34
CA SER A 893 8.09 -2.52 15.13
C SER A 893 7.95 -2.94 13.65
N ASN A 894 7.84 -1.99 12.74
CA ASN A 894 7.70 -2.15 11.28
C ASN A 894 6.54 -3.07 10.82
N ILE A 895 5.56 -3.32 11.66
CA ILE A 895 4.35 -4.06 11.30
C ILE A 895 3.11 -3.16 11.34
N PRO A 896 2.15 -3.36 10.43
CA PRO A 896 0.93 -2.53 10.39
C PRO A 896 -0.06 -2.88 11.51
N CYS A 897 -0.15 -4.13 11.92
CA CYS A 897 -1.11 -4.64 12.91
C CYS A 897 -0.53 -5.86 13.63
N CYS A 898 -0.89 -6.06 14.91
CA CYS A 898 -0.47 -7.23 15.69
C CYS A 898 -1.26 -8.52 15.39
N GLY A 899 -2.33 -8.44 14.59
CA GLY A 899 -3.18 -9.58 14.25
C GLY A 899 -4.13 -10.05 15.34
N MET A 900 -4.10 -9.49 16.55
CA MET A 900 -4.94 -9.98 17.67
C MET A 900 -6.42 -9.69 17.48
N ALA A 901 -6.78 -8.48 17.02
CA ALA A 901 -8.18 -8.09 16.74
C ALA A 901 -9.19 -8.47 17.84
N GLY A 902 -8.95 -8.03 19.05
CA GLY A 902 -9.69 -8.44 20.25
C GLY A 902 -9.28 -9.85 20.70
N ASP A 903 -10.20 -10.80 20.66
CA ASP A 903 -9.97 -12.21 20.99
C ASP A 903 -9.67 -13.09 19.76
N ARG A 904 -9.74 -12.52 18.55
CA ARG A 904 -9.64 -13.27 17.30
C ARG A 904 -8.31 -13.99 17.14
N GLY A 905 -7.20 -13.32 17.43
CA GLY A 905 -5.86 -13.92 17.38
C GLY A 905 -5.61 -14.97 18.45
N MET A 906 -6.43 -15.03 19.52
CA MET A 906 -6.42 -16.15 20.46
C MET A 906 -7.27 -17.33 19.98
N ARG A 907 -8.30 -17.04 19.18
CA ARG A 907 -9.18 -18.06 18.56
C ARG A 907 -8.53 -18.67 17.30
N TYR A 908 -7.78 -17.86 16.58
CA TYR A 908 -7.05 -18.21 15.36
C TYR A 908 -5.58 -17.77 15.51
N PRO A 909 -4.74 -18.50 16.28
CA PRO A 909 -3.35 -18.10 16.57
C PRO A 909 -2.48 -17.92 15.32
N GLU A 910 -2.81 -18.64 14.24
CA GLU A 910 -2.15 -18.53 12.95
C GLU A 910 -2.26 -17.12 12.34
N LEU A 911 -3.29 -16.34 12.69
CA LEU A 911 -3.45 -14.97 12.24
C LEU A 911 -2.38 -14.04 12.85
N THR A 912 -2.09 -14.20 14.15
CA THR A 912 -1.01 -13.46 14.80
C THR A 912 0.36 -13.92 14.28
N GLY A 913 0.54 -15.22 14.07
CA GLY A 913 1.75 -15.78 13.45
C GLY A 913 2.03 -15.16 12.09
N SER A 914 1.03 -15.09 11.21
CA SER A 914 1.14 -14.45 9.90
C SER A 914 1.46 -12.94 10.01
N SER A 915 0.81 -12.24 10.93
CA SER A 915 0.95 -10.78 11.08
C SER A 915 2.34 -10.36 11.59
N LEU A 916 2.96 -11.19 12.44
CA LEU A 916 4.16 -10.83 13.20
C LEU A 916 5.47 -11.41 12.61
N GLN A 917 5.44 -12.01 11.42
CA GLN A 917 6.62 -12.59 10.78
C GLN A 917 7.77 -11.58 10.55
N HIS A 918 7.43 -10.30 10.43
CA HIS A 918 8.40 -9.23 10.16
C HIS A 918 8.53 -8.26 11.35
N LEU A 919 8.15 -8.71 12.55
CA LEU A 919 8.25 -7.88 13.75
C LEU A 919 9.72 -7.52 14.04
N ASN A 920 10.01 -6.22 14.06
CA ASN A 920 11.34 -5.72 14.39
C ASN A 920 11.43 -5.35 15.87
N VAL A 921 12.35 -6.01 16.58
CA VAL A 921 12.71 -5.74 17.97
C VAL A 921 14.24 -5.76 18.18
N ALA A 922 15.01 -5.60 17.10
CA ALA A 922 16.46 -5.78 17.10
C ALA A 922 17.15 -4.89 18.15
N GLY A 923 17.94 -5.51 19.05
CA GLY A 923 18.72 -4.83 20.07
C GLY A 923 17.93 -4.36 21.30
N CYS A 924 16.61 -4.59 21.37
CA CYS A 924 15.77 -4.13 22.48
C CYS A 924 15.51 -5.25 23.49
N SER A 925 15.54 -4.91 24.78
CA SER A 925 15.11 -5.79 25.90
C SER A 925 13.64 -5.59 26.27
N ASP A 926 13.09 -4.40 26.01
CA ASP A 926 11.73 -3.99 26.36
C ASP A 926 10.97 -3.48 25.15
N GLY A 927 9.65 -3.75 25.10
CA GLY A 927 8.75 -3.27 24.07
C GLY A 927 7.54 -2.49 24.64
N TYR A 928 7.05 -1.52 23.88
CA TYR A 928 5.94 -0.67 24.31
C TYR A 928 4.85 -0.54 23.24
N SER A 929 3.59 -0.48 23.70
CA SER A 929 2.40 -0.26 22.86
C SER A 929 1.32 0.45 23.68
N THR A 930 0.04 0.35 23.34
CA THR A 930 -1.05 0.97 24.13
C THR A 930 -2.31 0.12 24.18
N SER A 931 -2.23 -1.13 23.80
CA SER A 931 -3.41 -2.03 23.86
C SER A 931 -2.98 -3.39 24.42
N ARG A 932 -3.63 -3.82 25.49
CA ARG A 932 -3.32 -5.09 26.17
C ARG A 932 -3.31 -6.29 25.22
N THR A 933 -4.24 -6.32 24.26
CA THR A 933 -4.28 -7.42 23.27
C THR A 933 -3.07 -7.37 22.31
N CYS A 934 -2.60 -6.18 21.91
CA CYS A 934 -1.36 -6.05 21.14
C CYS A 934 -0.15 -6.47 21.97
N GLU A 935 -0.05 -6.01 23.22
CA GLU A 935 1.04 -6.35 24.15
C GLU A 935 1.22 -7.87 24.28
N MET A 936 0.10 -8.60 24.48
CA MET A 936 0.09 -10.07 24.58
C MET A 936 0.63 -10.73 23.29
N SER A 937 0.15 -10.30 22.13
CA SER A 937 0.55 -10.85 20.85
C SER A 937 2.02 -10.60 20.55
N LEU A 938 2.46 -9.36 20.72
CA LEU A 938 3.83 -8.93 20.47
C LEU A 938 4.81 -9.65 21.39
N SER A 939 4.53 -9.74 22.70
CA SER A 939 5.37 -10.44 23.66
C SER A 939 5.50 -11.92 23.34
N ASN A 940 4.37 -12.58 22.98
CA ASN A 940 4.35 -14.01 22.67
C ASN A 940 5.19 -14.38 21.43
N HIS A 941 5.31 -13.47 20.47
CA HIS A 941 6.04 -13.71 19.22
C HIS A 941 7.48 -13.17 19.21
N SER A 942 7.77 -12.11 19.97
CA SER A 942 9.11 -11.48 19.98
C SER A 942 10.06 -12.08 21.01
N GLY A 943 9.55 -12.68 22.08
CA GLY A 943 10.33 -13.13 23.22
C GLY A 943 10.75 -12.02 24.19
N ILE A 944 10.44 -10.74 23.89
CA ILE A 944 10.61 -9.61 24.81
C ILE A 944 9.25 -9.14 25.36
N HIS A 945 9.26 -8.50 26.53
CA HIS A 945 8.05 -7.98 27.15
C HIS A 945 7.55 -6.71 26.45
N PHE A 946 6.32 -6.72 25.92
CA PHE A 946 5.59 -5.53 25.48
C PHE A 946 4.58 -5.10 26.56
N ARG A 947 4.57 -3.80 26.89
CA ARG A 947 3.71 -3.17 27.88
C ARG A 947 3.12 -1.86 27.34
N GLY A 948 2.19 -1.25 28.07
CA GLY A 948 1.71 0.08 27.75
C GLY A 948 2.82 1.12 27.78
N LEU A 949 2.87 2.04 26.81
CA LEU A 949 3.89 3.11 26.77
C LEU A 949 3.83 3.99 28.03
N VAL A 950 2.68 4.06 28.68
CA VAL A 950 2.50 4.78 29.94
C VAL A 950 3.36 4.26 31.10
N TYR A 951 3.79 2.99 31.06
CA TYR A 951 4.75 2.45 32.04
C TYR A 951 6.12 3.11 31.90
N LEU A 952 6.60 3.28 30.68
CA LEU A 952 7.86 3.95 30.38
C LEU A 952 7.78 5.43 30.77
N VAL A 953 6.68 6.09 30.39
CA VAL A 953 6.45 7.52 30.73
C VAL A 953 6.39 7.74 32.23
N ASP A 954 5.69 6.88 32.98
CA ASP A 954 5.63 7.01 34.44
C ASP A 954 7.00 6.86 35.10
N GLU A 955 7.81 5.90 34.62
CA GLU A 955 9.18 5.67 35.11
C GLU A 955 10.12 6.86 34.76
N ALA A 956 9.97 7.38 33.53
CA ALA A 956 10.85 8.44 33.00
C ALA A 956 10.51 9.85 33.49
N THR A 957 9.38 10.05 34.19
CA THR A 957 8.90 11.40 34.49
C THR A 957 8.84 11.72 35.98
N LYS A 958 9.11 13.00 36.29
CA LYS A 958 8.85 13.64 37.58
C LYS A 958 8.00 14.90 37.39
N ALA A 959 7.34 15.36 38.46
CA ALA A 959 6.69 16.66 38.44
C ALA A 959 7.73 17.76 38.18
N LYS A 960 7.46 18.65 37.23
CA LYS A 960 8.36 19.78 36.99
C LYS A 960 8.29 20.73 38.15
N ALA A 961 9.45 21.11 38.72
CA ALA A 961 9.50 22.11 39.77
C ALA A 961 8.94 23.42 39.24
N LYS A 962 8.10 24.12 40.04
CA LYS A 962 7.72 25.51 39.70
C LYS A 962 9.03 26.33 39.67
N GLU A 963 9.28 26.99 38.56
CA GLU A 963 10.24 28.08 38.57
C GLU A 963 9.77 29.09 39.58
N ALA A 964 10.64 29.38 40.61
CA ALA A 964 10.33 30.21 41.74
C ALA A 964 10.20 31.69 41.30
#